data_80d9b2b87736ea4043ff57edba75fe82
#
_entry.id   80d9b2b87736ea4043ff57edba75fe82
#
_cell.length_a   1.000
_cell.length_b   1.000
_cell.length_c   1.000
_cell.angle_alpha   90.00
_cell.angle_beta   90.00
_cell.angle_gamma   90.00
#
_symmetry.space_group_name_H-M   'P 1'
#
loop_
_entity.id
_entity.type
_entity.pdbx_description
1 polymer ?
#
loop_
_entity_poly.entity_id
_entity_poly.type
_entity_poly.pdbx_seq_one_letter_code
_entity_poly.pdbx_strand_id
1 'polypeptide(L)'
;MSTTTATSAAPAAAAADLAAAAAVLHAGITHLAAVCDYAEERDGKGFSATDAGIGHFLAELNPTRWEQVHVVTARAVLPTYRRQLGPELTTQVLAIPTSVDDDEIAESRSTVRGQGRAARERQYRARNSYVALELEEGRVRVGFPYNGTLVAQSRAIPGRRYDGQTRSNTYPLSSLPAVIGFATQADIPVDPEILAVAKDVVANPAAYRPVAVTCDPQDPTILVIDTDFDPDLNEALRTINGGSTWAPASRVHRIDATAGPTALRELFTTRDLRMAADAQAALHAAAAAPADHSGTVSVADRWTVTITPAPGIRDILGRQLRQLAGGVLSRRDVWAWPLHVEPQRVLDLLDEHHLIADDDARTALVEQARTQTDNLAASIARTGPRIDVPGLGVTLLSHQHPAVRYAMTRRRLIIGDEMGLGKTITSCAAVAAANAFPLIVACKPDLTENWRSEVSRILPGRSVTVAAGMKPAAPPDGTDVVIIGYAALGSRQTQGRSETFPWVVQLTALAPRALIIDEGHLGKEVTAARSRAMAALGRAIVARDGLIMNLTGTAVVNRPRELAQQLITLGVLAPKGARVQPGHLFGEEGAFLFRYCGPQQNTHGWTFTGASHTAELHHRLRAWGLFLRRGEDAVVDLPDFDRVALTIPIEDLDPAALTEYRAAERAAANDFAVQARELADQMGVGVGDPRVRAAMRGHAGDHLTRLNELRQILGRAKQPAVARWVRVQIDAGEKVLIAAHHREVVDAYAGLFGGLKIQGGQSALVKEDHKARFQNDPQTTAPAITVSIGAGGVGHTLTAARLGIQAELCWTPGELRQMSKRIHRIGQTRPVTYSVAVATNTIDDSMWSMILDKQQVLDAVLDGIETDDTDDTASAAAQLAWQLTQTGLTRIDTRTA
;
A
#
# COMPACT_ATOMS: atom_id res chain seq x y z
N MET A 1 -27.70 -47.10 47.24
CA MET A 1 -29.04 -46.56 46.89
C MET A 1 -28.78 -45.50 45.84
N SER A 2 -28.84 -45.90 44.65
CA SER A 2 -29.75 -45.52 43.59
C SER A 2 -29.92 -44.01 43.40
N THR A 3 -29.21 -43.42 42.47
CA THR A 3 -29.75 -42.33 41.67
C THR A 3 -29.51 -42.65 40.18
N THR A 4 -30.55 -42.88 39.51
CA THR A 4 -30.80 -43.37 38.20
C THR A 4 -30.35 -42.37 37.11
N THR A 5 -29.64 -42.91 36.17
CA THR A 5 -29.47 -42.45 34.80
C THR A 5 -30.77 -42.03 34.11
N ALA A 6 -30.90 -40.74 33.80
CA ALA A 6 -31.91 -40.23 32.86
C ALA A 6 -31.36 -39.06 32.08
N THR A 7 -30.43 -39.30 31.14
CA THR A 7 -29.89 -38.24 30.27
C THR A 7 -29.34 -38.78 28.92
N SER A 8 -30.04 -39.76 28.29
CA SER A 8 -29.61 -40.18 26.93
C SER A 8 -30.76 -40.30 25.90
N ALA A 9 -32.01 -40.02 26.27
CA ALA A 9 -33.13 -40.17 25.34
C ALA A 9 -33.50 -38.93 24.54
N ALA A 10 -33.27 -37.75 25.07
CA ALA A 10 -33.62 -36.48 24.38
C ALA A 10 -32.82 -36.19 23.09
N PRO A 11 -31.49 -36.36 23.01
CA PRO A 11 -30.75 -36.12 21.78
C PRO A 11 -31.04 -37.14 20.68
N ALA A 12 -31.39 -38.39 21.04
CA ALA A 12 -31.72 -39.42 20.07
C ALA A 12 -33.12 -39.23 19.44
N ALA A 13 -34.10 -38.72 20.21
CA ALA A 13 -35.42 -38.36 19.69
C ALA A 13 -35.36 -37.15 18.72
N ALA A 14 -34.62 -36.10 19.08
CA ALA A 14 -34.43 -34.95 18.21
C ALA A 14 -33.70 -35.27 16.88
N ALA A 15 -32.75 -36.22 16.91
CA ALA A 15 -32.08 -36.68 15.70
C ALA A 15 -33.00 -37.56 14.82
N ALA A 16 -33.90 -38.33 15.40
CA ALA A 16 -34.91 -39.10 14.65
C ALA A 16 -35.96 -38.20 14.00
N ASP A 17 -36.39 -37.14 14.69
CA ASP A 17 -37.32 -36.14 14.14
C ASP A 17 -36.67 -35.34 13.00
N LEU A 18 -35.42 -34.97 13.11
CA LEU A 18 -34.65 -34.31 12.05
C LEU A 18 -34.51 -35.21 10.81
N ALA A 19 -34.19 -36.49 10.98
CA ALA A 19 -34.06 -37.44 9.88
C ALA A 19 -35.40 -37.71 9.16
N ALA A 20 -36.51 -37.79 9.91
CA ALA A 20 -37.85 -37.95 9.34
C ALA A 20 -38.26 -36.70 8.54
N ALA A 21 -38.02 -35.50 9.07
CA ALA A 21 -38.27 -34.24 8.37
C ALA A 21 -37.40 -34.09 7.11
N ALA A 22 -36.12 -34.45 7.18
CA ALA A 22 -35.19 -34.40 6.05
C ALA A 22 -35.67 -35.34 4.91
N ALA A 23 -36.16 -36.55 5.22
CA ALA A 23 -36.63 -37.50 4.21
C ALA A 23 -37.85 -36.98 3.43
N VAL A 24 -38.86 -36.39 4.10
CA VAL A 24 -40.04 -35.82 3.47
C VAL A 24 -39.69 -34.59 2.62
N LEU A 25 -38.86 -33.67 3.16
CA LEU A 25 -38.43 -32.47 2.46
C LEU A 25 -37.55 -32.80 1.27
N HIS A 26 -36.66 -33.78 1.40
CA HIS A 26 -35.83 -34.23 0.29
C HIS A 26 -36.66 -34.83 -0.86
N ALA A 27 -37.72 -35.57 -0.57
CA ALA A 27 -38.63 -36.06 -1.62
C ALA A 27 -39.30 -34.92 -2.40
N GLY A 28 -39.74 -33.84 -1.71
CA GLY A 28 -40.26 -32.63 -2.37
C GLY A 28 -39.22 -31.87 -3.20
N ILE A 29 -38.04 -31.73 -2.70
CA ILE A 29 -36.89 -31.08 -3.38
C ILE A 29 -36.52 -31.89 -4.64
N THR A 30 -36.41 -33.21 -4.52
CA THR A 30 -36.03 -34.11 -5.64
C THR A 30 -37.10 -34.10 -6.72
N HIS A 31 -38.41 -34.10 -6.34
CA HIS A 31 -39.50 -34.00 -7.28
C HIS A 31 -39.42 -32.73 -8.15
N LEU A 32 -39.14 -31.56 -7.56
CA LEU A 32 -38.95 -30.28 -8.27
C LEU A 32 -37.65 -30.27 -9.08
N ALA A 33 -36.57 -30.79 -8.58
CA ALA A 33 -35.28 -30.84 -9.26
C ALA A 33 -35.34 -31.71 -10.53
N ALA A 34 -36.16 -32.77 -10.53
CA ALA A 34 -36.30 -33.65 -11.71
C ALA A 34 -36.97 -32.99 -12.93
N VAL A 35 -37.66 -31.87 -12.76
CA VAL A 35 -38.32 -31.12 -13.82
C VAL A 35 -37.74 -29.73 -14.02
N CYS A 36 -36.69 -29.39 -13.30
CA CYS A 36 -36.06 -28.07 -13.31
C CYS A 36 -34.79 -28.07 -14.21
N ASP A 37 -34.75 -27.18 -15.19
CA ASP A 37 -33.62 -26.92 -16.09
C ASP A 37 -32.64 -25.85 -15.55
N TYR A 38 -32.53 -25.68 -14.25
CA TYR A 38 -31.83 -24.56 -13.56
C TYR A 38 -32.49 -23.20 -13.80
N ALA A 39 -33.78 -23.20 -14.19
CA ALA A 39 -34.56 -22.00 -14.54
C ALA A 39 -34.01 -21.24 -15.75
N GLU A 40 -33.44 -21.94 -16.73
CA GLU A 40 -32.98 -21.38 -18.01
C GLU A 40 -34.20 -20.98 -18.87
N GLU A 41 -35.33 -21.77 -18.79
CA GLU A 41 -36.61 -21.45 -19.42
C GLU A 41 -37.61 -20.91 -18.39
N ARG A 42 -38.44 -19.94 -18.79
CA ARG A 42 -39.54 -19.39 -17.96
C ARG A 42 -40.85 -20.12 -18.21
N ASP A 43 -40.82 -21.44 -18.09
CA ASP A 43 -41.99 -22.31 -18.36
C ASP A 43 -42.86 -22.59 -17.11
N GLY A 44 -42.41 -22.10 -15.95
CA GLY A 44 -43.12 -22.29 -14.67
C GLY A 44 -42.99 -23.67 -14.08
N LYS A 45 -42.04 -24.50 -14.54
CA LYS A 45 -41.74 -25.83 -14.01
C LYS A 45 -40.50 -25.82 -13.18
N GLY A 46 -40.44 -26.65 -12.14
CA GLY A 46 -39.28 -26.74 -11.23
C GLY A 46 -39.08 -25.47 -10.36
N PHE A 47 -37.84 -25.19 -10.00
CA PHE A 47 -37.50 -24.06 -9.15
C PHE A 47 -37.40 -22.74 -9.90
N SER A 48 -37.70 -21.65 -9.22
CA SER A 48 -37.40 -20.30 -9.73
C SER A 48 -35.86 -20.10 -9.84
N ALA A 49 -35.42 -19.11 -10.64
CA ALA A 49 -34.03 -18.77 -10.77
C ALA A 49 -33.34 -18.48 -9.41
N THR A 50 -34.08 -17.99 -8.43
CA THR A 50 -33.59 -17.71 -7.08
C THR A 50 -33.32 -18.99 -6.28
N ASP A 51 -34.16 -20.01 -6.46
CA ASP A 51 -34.14 -21.23 -5.65
C ASP A 51 -33.47 -22.43 -6.36
N ALA A 52 -33.32 -22.38 -7.68
CA ALA A 52 -32.76 -23.48 -8.48
C ALA A 52 -31.41 -23.98 -7.96
N GLY A 53 -30.51 -23.06 -7.63
CA GLY A 53 -29.21 -23.44 -7.10
C GLY A 53 -29.22 -24.12 -5.74
N ILE A 54 -30.17 -23.76 -4.88
CA ILE A 54 -30.37 -24.38 -3.56
C ILE A 54 -31.10 -25.72 -3.75
N GLY A 55 -32.13 -25.75 -4.59
CA GLY A 55 -32.95 -26.92 -4.82
C GLY A 55 -32.16 -28.09 -5.41
N HIS A 56 -31.37 -27.85 -6.46
CA HIS A 56 -30.53 -28.90 -7.03
C HIS A 56 -29.48 -29.40 -6.07
N PHE A 57 -28.83 -28.50 -5.30
CA PHE A 57 -27.86 -28.90 -4.30
C PHE A 57 -28.46 -29.81 -3.22
N LEU A 58 -29.64 -29.45 -2.69
CA LEU A 58 -30.33 -30.23 -1.69
C LEU A 58 -30.87 -31.58 -2.25
N ALA A 59 -31.23 -31.63 -3.54
CA ALA A 59 -31.61 -32.90 -4.20
C ALA A 59 -30.45 -33.89 -4.32
N GLU A 60 -29.24 -33.39 -4.57
CA GLU A 60 -28.03 -34.21 -4.68
C GLU A 60 -27.48 -34.64 -3.31
N LEU A 61 -27.82 -33.94 -2.24
CA LEU A 61 -27.32 -34.22 -0.89
C LEU A 61 -28.14 -35.34 -0.24
N ASN A 62 -27.46 -36.45 0.12
CA ASN A 62 -28.14 -37.55 0.81
C ASN A 62 -28.88 -37.04 2.07
N PRO A 63 -30.18 -37.31 2.24
CA PRO A 63 -30.96 -36.80 3.36
C PRO A 63 -30.46 -37.24 4.75
N THR A 64 -29.71 -38.34 4.84
CA THR A 64 -29.08 -38.76 6.11
C THR A 64 -27.93 -37.82 6.54
N ARG A 65 -27.48 -36.94 5.66
CA ARG A 65 -26.43 -35.93 5.93
C ARG A 65 -27.01 -34.51 6.08
N TRP A 66 -28.34 -34.39 6.10
CA TRP A 66 -28.98 -33.12 6.30
C TRP A 66 -28.82 -32.65 7.75
N GLU A 67 -28.42 -31.42 7.90
CA GLU A 67 -28.37 -30.71 9.17
C GLU A 67 -29.61 -29.81 9.29
N GLN A 68 -29.81 -29.18 10.44
CA GLN A 68 -30.95 -28.30 10.71
C GLN A 68 -31.07 -27.18 9.65
N VAL A 69 -29.97 -26.61 9.20
CA VAL A 69 -29.90 -25.57 8.15
C VAL A 69 -30.50 -26.03 6.81
N HIS A 70 -30.35 -27.31 6.46
CA HIS A 70 -30.94 -27.89 5.24
C HIS A 70 -32.45 -28.08 5.37
N VAL A 71 -32.89 -28.53 6.54
CA VAL A 71 -34.32 -28.75 6.86
C VAL A 71 -35.06 -27.41 6.88
N VAL A 72 -34.52 -26.38 7.56
CA VAL A 72 -35.09 -25.02 7.60
C VAL A 72 -35.18 -24.43 6.20
N THR A 73 -34.13 -24.53 5.41
CA THR A 73 -34.08 -24.00 4.03
C THR A 73 -35.10 -24.71 3.13
N ALA A 74 -35.16 -26.04 3.12
CA ALA A 74 -36.08 -26.77 2.29
C ALA A 74 -37.55 -26.55 2.71
N ARG A 75 -37.81 -26.47 4.02
CA ARG A 75 -39.16 -26.17 4.56
C ARG A 75 -39.59 -24.74 4.21
N ALA A 76 -38.69 -23.79 4.08
CA ALA A 76 -38.99 -22.43 3.67
C ALA A 76 -39.22 -22.28 2.14
N VAL A 77 -38.55 -23.12 1.34
CA VAL A 77 -38.63 -23.08 -0.15
C VAL A 77 -39.86 -23.83 -0.67
N LEU A 78 -40.10 -25.06 -0.24
CA LEU A 78 -41.07 -25.95 -0.84
C LEU A 78 -42.55 -25.44 -0.86
N PRO A 79 -43.07 -24.72 0.15
CA PRO A 79 -44.43 -24.19 0.12
C PRO A 79 -44.71 -23.25 -1.06
N THR A 80 -43.71 -22.59 -1.58
CA THR A 80 -43.84 -21.73 -2.77
C THR A 80 -44.26 -22.53 -4.00
N TYR A 81 -43.89 -23.80 -4.06
CA TYR A 81 -44.11 -24.71 -5.20
C TYR A 81 -45.28 -25.69 -4.99
N ARG A 82 -46.17 -25.44 -4.05
CA ARG A 82 -47.32 -26.35 -3.67
C ARG A 82 -48.16 -26.84 -4.84
N ARG A 83 -48.27 -26.05 -5.93
CA ARG A 83 -49.02 -26.43 -7.13
C ARG A 83 -48.31 -27.52 -7.94
N GLN A 84 -47.00 -27.59 -7.87
CA GLN A 84 -46.16 -28.56 -8.59
C GLN A 84 -45.91 -29.81 -7.77
N LEU A 85 -45.93 -29.73 -6.42
CA LEU A 85 -45.70 -30.84 -5.53
C LEU A 85 -46.89 -31.82 -5.45
N GLY A 86 -48.09 -31.39 -5.85
CA GLY A 86 -49.33 -32.16 -5.67
C GLY A 86 -49.86 -32.13 -4.22
N PRO A 87 -51.12 -32.56 -4.00
CA PRO A 87 -51.78 -32.39 -2.70
C PRO A 87 -51.19 -33.21 -1.57
N GLU A 88 -50.75 -34.44 -1.86
CA GLU A 88 -50.23 -35.38 -0.84
C GLU A 88 -48.90 -34.93 -0.28
N LEU A 89 -47.94 -34.64 -1.16
CA LEU A 89 -46.59 -34.20 -0.77
C LEU A 89 -46.62 -32.80 -0.15
N THR A 90 -47.49 -31.93 -0.63
CA THR A 90 -47.73 -30.60 -0.03
C THR A 90 -48.22 -30.71 1.40
N THR A 91 -49.17 -31.64 1.68
CA THR A 91 -49.67 -31.88 3.04
C THR A 91 -48.57 -32.38 3.96
N GLN A 92 -47.73 -33.32 3.51
CA GLN A 92 -46.62 -33.83 4.28
C GLN A 92 -45.58 -32.76 4.58
N VAL A 93 -45.21 -31.93 3.60
CA VAL A 93 -44.27 -30.82 3.76
C VAL A 93 -44.82 -29.78 4.77
N LEU A 94 -46.12 -29.40 4.66
CA LEU A 94 -46.71 -28.44 5.57
C LEU A 94 -46.91 -28.98 7.00
N ALA A 95 -46.96 -30.28 7.20
CA ALA A 95 -47.06 -30.90 8.52
C ALA A 95 -45.75 -30.82 9.35
N ILE A 96 -44.62 -30.51 8.70
CA ILE A 96 -43.32 -30.29 9.38
C ILE A 96 -43.34 -28.91 10.08
N PRO A 97 -43.17 -28.86 11.42
CA PRO A 97 -43.21 -27.63 12.19
C PRO A 97 -42.13 -26.60 11.73
N THR A 98 -42.53 -25.33 11.76
CA THR A 98 -41.62 -24.19 11.57
C THR A 98 -41.65 -23.35 12.84
N SER A 99 -40.61 -23.41 13.62
CA SER A 99 -40.44 -22.61 14.85
C SER A 99 -39.33 -21.58 14.74
N VAL A 100 -38.93 -21.22 13.52
CA VAL A 100 -37.81 -20.33 13.20
C VAL A 100 -38.34 -19.00 12.65
N ASP A 101 -37.65 -17.90 12.98
CA ASP A 101 -37.99 -16.58 12.46
C ASP A 101 -37.45 -16.33 11.04
N ASP A 102 -37.83 -15.21 10.45
CA ASP A 102 -37.45 -14.86 9.08
C ASP A 102 -35.94 -14.63 8.93
N ASP A 103 -35.25 -14.17 9.97
CA ASP A 103 -33.80 -13.95 9.96
C ASP A 103 -33.03 -15.29 9.97
N GLU A 104 -33.43 -16.24 10.76
CA GLU A 104 -32.88 -17.60 10.78
C GLU A 104 -33.11 -18.35 9.46
N ILE A 105 -34.28 -18.13 8.83
CA ILE A 105 -34.57 -18.66 7.48
C ILE A 105 -33.61 -18.02 6.45
N ALA A 106 -33.37 -16.73 6.51
CA ALA A 106 -32.49 -16.01 5.58
C ALA A 106 -31.03 -16.47 5.72
N GLU A 107 -30.53 -16.63 6.95
CA GLU A 107 -29.19 -17.14 7.25
C GLU A 107 -29.02 -18.58 6.78
N SER A 108 -30.01 -19.45 7.06
CA SER A 108 -30.03 -20.86 6.60
C SER A 108 -29.98 -20.96 5.07
N ARG A 109 -30.77 -20.13 4.35
CA ARG A 109 -30.75 -20.08 2.87
C ARG A 109 -29.40 -19.58 2.34
N SER A 110 -28.77 -18.60 2.98
CA SER A 110 -27.44 -18.11 2.62
C SER A 110 -26.38 -19.20 2.77
N THR A 111 -26.40 -19.92 3.87
CA THR A 111 -25.48 -21.01 4.17
C THR A 111 -25.61 -22.14 3.16
N VAL A 112 -26.81 -22.64 2.89
CA VAL A 112 -27.08 -23.72 1.91
C VAL A 112 -26.69 -23.29 0.49
N ARG A 113 -26.93 -22.01 0.11
CA ARG A 113 -26.48 -21.46 -1.17
C ARG A 113 -24.97 -21.47 -1.29
N GLY A 114 -24.25 -21.11 -0.23
CA GLY A 114 -22.80 -21.16 -0.15
C GLY A 114 -22.25 -22.57 -0.31
N GLN A 115 -22.85 -23.55 0.40
CA GLN A 115 -22.50 -24.98 0.30
C GLN A 115 -22.73 -25.52 -1.11
N GLY A 116 -23.86 -25.19 -1.74
CA GLY A 116 -24.21 -25.62 -3.10
C GLY A 116 -23.25 -25.01 -4.15
N ARG A 117 -22.80 -23.76 -3.97
CA ARG A 117 -21.80 -23.13 -4.83
C ARG A 117 -20.45 -23.84 -4.70
N ALA A 118 -20.02 -24.10 -3.49
CA ALA A 118 -18.77 -24.81 -3.23
C ALA A 118 -18.77 -26.27 -3.76
N ALA A 119 -19.90 -26.96 -3.69
CA ALA A 119 -20.06 -28.31 -4.23
C ALA A 119 -19.95 -28.32 -5.77
N ARG A 120 -20.64 -27.39 -6.45
CA ARG A 120 -20.55 -27.25 -7.93
C ARG A 120 -19.15 -26.86 -8.39
N GLU A 121 -18.47 -25.98 -7.65
CA GLU A 121 -17.10 -25.61 -7.97
C GLU A 121 -16.15 -26.81 -7.82
N ARG A 122 -16.31 -27.64 -6.78
CA ARG A 122 -15.57 -28.90 -6.62
C ARG A 122 -15.84 -29.89 -7.76
N GLN A 123 -17.10 -30.06 -8.14
CA GLN A 123 -17.47 -30.95 -9.24
C GLN A 123 -16.94 -30.48 -10.61
N TYR A 124 -16.99 -29.17 -10.87
CA TYR A 124 -16.41 -28.56 -12.06
C TYR A 124 -14.88 -28.73 -12.11
N ARG A 125 -14.20 -28.53 -10.97
CA ARG A 125 -12.76 -28.78 -10.84
C ARG A 125 -12.41 -30.24 -11.09
N ALA A 126 -13.13 -31.17 -10.48
CA ALA A 126 -12.89 -32.60 -10.66
C ALA A 126 -13.03 -33.07 -12.11
N ARG A 127 -13.96 -32.49 -12.88
CA ARG A 127 -14.17 -32.81 -14.31
C ARG A 127 -13.12 -32.21 -15.25
N ASN A 128 -12.53 -31.06 -14.89
CA ASN A 128 -11.63 -30.29 -15.75
C ASN A 128 -10.19 -30.27 -15.22
N SER A 129 -9.90 -31.05 -14.19
CA SER A 129 -8.56 -31.12 -13.61
C SER A 129 -7.99 -32.51 -13.80
N TYR A 130 -6.74 -32.59 -14.21
CA TYR A 130 -6.06 -33.85 -14.47
C TYR A 130 -4.54 -33.73 -14.29
N VAL A 131 -3.89 -34.87 -14.03
CA VAL A 131 -2.44 -35.05 -14.13
C VAL A 131 -2.19 -36.17 -15.13
N ALA A 132 -1.36 -35.89 -16.13
CA ALA A 132 -1.03 -36.87 -17.17
C ALA A 132 0.49 -36.94 -17.41
N LEU A 133 1.03 -38.12 -17.69
CA LEU A 133 2.43 -38.32 -18.06
C LEU A 133 2.61 -38.12 -19.57
N GLU A 134 3.58 -37.29 -19.96
CA GLU A 134 4.05 -37.10 -21.31
C GLU A 134 5.42 -37.78 -21.44
N LEU A 135 5.42 -39.08 -21.59
CA LEU A 135 6.62 -39.91 -21.55
C LEU A 135 7.62 -39.59 -22.68
N GLU A 136 7.14 -39.21 -23.85
CA GLU A 136 8.01 -38.81 -24.97
C GLU A 136 8.80 -37.56 -24.73
N GLU A 137 8.25 -36.64 -23.92
CA GLU A 137 8.90 -35.38 -23.55
C GLU A 137 9.59 -35.42 -22.17
N GLY A 138 9.47 -36.52 -21.43
CA GLY A 138 9.98 -36.63 -20.05
C GLY A 138 9.34 -35.65 -19.09
N ARG A 139 8.05 -35.31 -19.30
CA ARG A 139 7.32 -34.29 -18.56
C ARG A 139 6.00 -34.84 -18.02
N VAL A 140 5.44 -34.14 -17.07
CA VAL A 140 4.08 -34.35 -16.55
C VAL A 140 3.22 -33.12 -16.85
N ARG A 141 2.03 -33.35 -17.38
CA ARG A 141 1.05 -32.29 -17.69
C ARG A 141 -0.01 -32.20 -16.60
N VAL A 142 -0.33 -30.98 -16.17
CA VAL A 142 -1.38 -30.71 -15.18
C VAL A 142 -2.35 -29.68 -15.74
N GLY A 143 -3.60 -30.07 -15.84
CA GLY A 143 -4.71 -29.20 -16.22
C GLY A 143 -5.61 -28.89 -15.03
N PHE A 144 -6.04 -27.65 -14.91
CA PHE A 144 -7.07 -27.22 -13.95
C PHE A 144 -7.74 -25.93 -14.42
N PRO A 145 -9.03 -25.69 -14.07
CA PRO A 145 -9.72 -24.45 -14.37
C PRO A 145 -9.02 -23.25 -13.73
N TYR A 146 -9.12 -22.09 -14.39
CA TYR A 146 -8.48 -20.88 -13.89
C TYR A 146 -8.92 -20.57 -12.44
N ASN A 147 -7.96 -20.51 -11.56
CA ASN A 147 -8.12 -20.11 -10.17
C ASN A 147 -6.82 -19.44 -9.73
N GLY A 148 -6.89 -18.19 -9.29
CA GLY A 148 -5.70 -17.39 -8.95
C GLY A 148 -4.80 -18.06 -7.90
N THR A 149 -5.39 -18.69 -6.88
CA THR A 149 -4.65 -19.42 -5.83
C THR A 149 -3.94 -20.65 -6.39
N LEU A 150 -4.63 -21.46 -7.21
CA LEU A 150 -4.02 -22.64 -7.83
C LEU A 150 -2.93 -22.26 -8.82
N VAL A 151 -3.12 -21.15 -9.55
CA VAL A 151 -2.09 -20.62 -10.46
C VAL A 151 -0.85 -20.19 -9.67
N ALA A 152 -1.02 -19.50 -8.55
CA ALA A 152 0.10 -19.10 -7.68
C ALA A 152 0.83 -20.31 -7.11
N GLN A 153 0.10 -21.30 -6.57
CA GLN A 153 0.69 -22.54 -6.07
C GLN A 153 1.40 -23.33 -7.16
N SER A 154 0.82 -23.43 -8.36
CA SER A 154 1.43 -24.13 -9.49
C SER A 154 2.71 -23.45 -9.99
N ARG A 155 2.82 -22.13 -9.83
CA ARG A 155 4.05 -21.38 -10.15
C ARG A 155 5.20 -21.63 -9.20
N ALA A 156 4.90 -22.01 -7.97
CA ALA A 156 5.92 -22.35 -6.98
C ALA A 156 6.61 -23.71 -7.23
N ILE A 157 6.06 -24.56 -8.11
CA ILE A 157 6.66 -25.85 -8.46
C ILE A 157 7.75 -25.63 -9.51
N PRO A 158 8.99 -26.10 -9.28
CA PRO A 158 10.10 -25.90 -10.20
C PRO A 158 9.86 -26.51 -11.58
N GLY A 159 10.35 -25.85 -12.61
CA GLY A 159 10.32 -26.36 -13.98
C GLY A 159 8.99 -26.25 -14.71
N ARG A 160 8.09 -25.37 -14.25
CA ARG A 160 6.79 -25.12 -14.85
C ARG A 160 6.91 -24.51 -16.25
N ARG A 161 6.23 -25.13 -17.26
CA ARG A 161 5.93 -24.51 -18.56
C ARG A 161 4.42 -24.40 -18.71
N TYR A 162 3.93 -23.26 -19.19
CA TYR A 162 2.52 -23.07 -19.51
C TYR A 162 2.32 -23.21 -21.01
N ASP A 163 1.43 -24.13 -21.37
CA ASP A 163 0.99 -24.34 -22.76
C ASP A 163 -0.33 -23.58 -23.00
N GLY A 164 -0.26 -22.51 -23.79
CA GLY A 164 -1.41 -21.66 -24.10
C GLY A 164 -2.44 -22.32 -25.04
N GLN A 165 -2.06 -23.36 -25.80
CA GLN A 165 -2.98 -24.06 -26.68
C GLN A 165 -3.86 -25.04 -25.88
N THR A 166 -3.25 -25.83 -25.02
CA THR A 166 -3.97 -26.79 -24.15
C THR A 166 -4.45 -26.18 -22.84
N ARG A 167 -4.06 -24.94 -22.53
CA ARG A 167 -4.34 -24.22 -21.27
C ARG A 167 -3.92 -25.02 -20.01
N SER A 168 -2.82 -25.74 -20.12
CA SER A 168 -2.30 -26.58 -19.06
C SER A 168 -0.86 -26.24 -18.69
N ASN A 169 -0.38 -26.78 -17.59
CA ASN A 169 0.98 -26.61 -17.12
C ASN A 169 1.73 -27.92 -17.29
N THR A 170 2.98 -27.87 -17.74
CA THR A 170 3.84 -29.04 -17.79
C THR A 170 5.05 -28.85 -16.87
N TYR A 171 5.54 -29.93 -16.29
CA TYR A 171 6.66 -29.97 -15.37
C TYR A 171 7.60 -31.12 -15.72
N PRO A 172 8.91 -31.04 -15.47
CA PRO A 172 9.83 -32.16 -15.62
C PRO A 172 9.47 -33.29 -14.66
N LEU A 173 9.78 -34.53 -15.00
CA LEU A 173 9.51 -35.68 -14.14
C LEU A 173 10.20 -35.57 -12.79
N SER A 174 11.33 -34.89 -12.68
CA SER A 174 12.00 -34.61 -11.43
C SER A 174 11.13 -33.82 -10.43
N SER A 175 10.18 -33.02 -10.90
CA SER A 175 9.22 -32.27 -10.09
C SER A 175 7.93 -33.01 -9.79
N LEU A 176 7.79 -34.26 -10.25
CA LEU A 176 6.56 -35.06 -10.11
C LEU A 176 6.10 -35.21 -8.63
N PRO A 177 6.99 -35.43 -7.62
CA PRO A 177 6.56 -35.47 -6.23
C PRO A 177 5.90 -34.16 -5.76
N ALA A 178 6.43 -33.00 -6.17
CA ALA A 178 5.85 -31.70 -5.85
C ALA A 178 4.52 -31.46 -6.59
N VAL A 179 4.42 -31.92 -7.85
CA VAL A 179 3.17 -31.90 -8.63
C VAL A 179 2.09 -32.73 -7.95
N ILE A 180 2.41 -33.90 -7.43
CA ILE A 180 1.45 -34.75 -6.69
C ILE A 180 1.02 -34.09 -5.39
N GLY A 181 1.96 -33.47 -4.66
CA GLY A 181 1.64 -32.68 -3.46
C GLY A 181 0.65 -31.55 -3.77
N PHE A 182 0.90 -30.80 -4.83
CA PHE A 182 -0.02 -29.78 -5.33
C PHE A 182 -1.37 -30.37 -5.75
N ALA A 183 -1.38 -31.45 -6.54
CA ALA A 183 -2.61 -32.10 -7.00
C ALA A 183 -3.47 -32.58 -5.82
N THR A 184 -2.84 -33.15 -4.79
CA THR A 184 -3.52 -33.60 -3.57
C THR A 184 -4.15 -32.43 -2.81
N GLN A 185 -3.42 -31.33 -2.64
CA GLN A 185 -3.94 -30.13 -1.97
C GLN A 185 -5.06 -29.45 -2.77
N ALA A 186 -4.99 -29.53 -4.10
CA ALA A 186 -5.95 -28.92 -5.01
C ALA A 186 -7.16 -29.83 -5.34
N ASP A 187 -7.22 -31.02 -4.76
CA ASP A 187 -8.25 -32.06 -5.03
C ASP A 187 -8.30 -32.45 -6.54
N ILE A 188 -7.12 -32.54 -7.17
CA ILE A 188 -6.96 -32.97 -8.56
C ILE A 188 -6.70 -34.48 -8.56
N PRO A 189 -7.49 -35.28 -9.30
CA PRO A 189 -7.29 -36.72 -9.35
C PRO A 189 -5.96 -37.07 -10.04
N VAL A 190 -5.22 -38.02 -9.43
CA VAL A 190 -3.94 -38.53 -9.93
C VAL A 190 -4.06 -40.02 -10.18
N ASP A 191 -3.69 -40.45 -11.39
CA ASP A 191 -3.73 -41.85 -11.78
C ASP A 191 -2.75 -42.71 -10.93
N PRO A 192 -3.10 -43.95 -10.50
CA PRO A 192 -2.20 -44.85 -9.77
C PRO A 192 -0.86 -45.10 -10.47
N GLU A 193 -0.83 -45.10 -11.81
CA GLU A 193 0.41 -45.26 -12.59
C GLU A 193 1.36 -44.08 -12.39
N ILE A 194 0.85 -42.88 -12.29
CA ILE A 194 1.63 -41.66 -12.03
C ILE A 194 2.23 -41.69 -10.62
N LEU A 195 1.48 -42.23 -9.63
CA LEU A 195 1.96 -42.39 -8.27
C LEU A 195 3.14 -43.40 -8.19
N ALA A 196 3.11 -44.44 -9.06
CA ALA A 196 4.21 -45.38 -9.14
C ALA A 196 5.50 -44.73 -9.69
N VAL A 197 5.38 -43.96 -10.74
CA VAL A 197 6.50 -43.19 -11.30
C VAL A 197 7.05 -42.19 -10.28
N ALA A 198 6.19 -41.52 -9.53
CA ALA A 198 6.63 -40.59 -8.48
C ALA A 198 7.45 -41.27 -7.38
N LYS A 199 7.11 -42.49 -7.00
CA LYS A 199 7.91 -43.26 -6.04
C LYS A 199 9.30 -43.56 -6.60
N ASP A 200 9.39 -43.91 -7.89
CA ASP A 200 10.68 -44.15 -8.53
C ASP A 200 11.51 -42.89 -8.66
N VAL A 201 10.89 -41.76 -8.98
CA VAL A 201 11.55 -40.42 -8.99
C VAL A 201 12.15 -40.09 -7.61
N VAL A 202 11.45 -40.41 -6.53
CA VAL A 202 11.96 -40.17 -5.17
C VAL A 202 13.11 -41.16 -4.83
N ALA A 203 13.01 -42.39 -5.27
CA ALA A 203 14.03 -43.42 -5.04
C ALA A 203 15.31 -43.18 -5.86
N ASN A 204 15.16 -42.70 -7.10
CA ASN A 204 16.23 -42.53 -8.08
C ASN A 204 16.27 -41.11 -8.69
N PRO A 205 16.37 -40.03 -7.93
CA PRO A 205 16.21 -38.65 -8.44
C PRO A 205 17.22 -38.29 -9.50
N ALA A 206 18.42 -38.83 -9.47
CA ALA A 206 19.47 -38.56 -10.48
C ALA A 206 19.15 -39.08 -11.88
N ALA A 207 18.32 -40.15 -12.00
CA ALA A 207 17.93 -40.73 -13.28
C ALA A 207 16.95 -39.84 -14.06
N TYR A 208 16.17 -39.05 -13.34
CA TYR A 208 15.10 -38.22 -13.93
C TYR A 208 15.51 -36.76 -14.16
N ARG A 209 16.80 -36.42 -13.91
CA ARG A 209 17.31 -35.07 -14.16
C ARG A 209 17.68 -34.90 -15.62
N PRO A 210 17.05 -33.96 -16.36
CA PRO A 210 17.48 -33.67 -17.73
C PRO A 210 18.90 -33.06 -17.73
N VAL A 211 19.65 -33.30 -18.81
CA VAL A 211 20.89 -32.55 -19.06
C VAL A 211 20.47 -31.15 -19.45
N ALA A 212 20.77 -30.19 -18.59
CA ALA A 212 20.29 -28.82 -18.71
C ALA A 212 21.32 -27.89 -19.38
N VAL A 213 22.61 -28.27 -19.43
CA VAL A 213 23.69 -27.44 -19.98
C VAL A 213 24.55 -28.28 -20.93
N THR A 214 24.62 -27.84 -22.19
CA THR A 214 25.44 -28.42 -23.27
C THR A 214 26.26 -27.33 -23.96
N CYS A 215 27.23 -27.68 -24.79
CA CYS A 215 27.83 -26.69 -25.70
C CYS A 215 26.99 -26.52 -26.96
N ASP A 216 27.09 -25.34 -27.59
CA ASP A 216 26.54 -25.10 -28.91
C ASP A 216 27.31 -25.94 -29.95
N PRO A 217 26.64 -26.72 -30.83
CA PRO A 217 27.32 -27.54 -31.82
C PRO A 217 28.14 -26.74 -32.82
N GLN A 218 27.87 -25.44 -33.01
CA GLN A 218 28.56 -24.57 -33.97
C GLN A 218 29.68 -23.76 -33.29
N ASP A 219 29.58 -23.54 -31.97
CA ASP A 219 30.57 -22.81 -31.21
C ASP A 219 30.68 -23.41 -29.79
N PRO A 220 31.71 -24.24 -29.56
CA PRO A 220 31.90 -24.94 -28.27
C PRO A 220 32.24 -24.02 -27.09
N THR A 221 32.48 -22.72 -27.33
CA THR A 221 32.63 -21.72 -26.26
C THR A 221 31.29 -21.22 -25.74
N ILE A 222 30.21 -21.45 -26.48
CA ILE A 222 28.86 -21.05 -26.08
C ILE A 222 28.15 -22.21 -25.36
N LEU A 223 27.73 -21.96 -24.14
CA LEU A 223 26.89 -22.88 -23.38
C LEU A 223 25.42 -22.64 -23.74
N VAL A 224 24.72 -23.71 -24.00
CA VAL A 224 23.28 -23.76 -24.24
C VAL A 224 22.62 -24.31 -23.00
N ILE A 225 21.76 -23.51 -22.39
CA ILE A 225 21.04 -23.85 -21.15
C ILE A 225 19.58 -24.09 -21.53
N ASP A 226 19.19 -25.35 -21.55
CA ASP A 226 17.81 -25.79 -21.78
C ASP A 226 17.18 -26.13 -20.44
N THR A 227 16.49 -25.15 -19.89
CA THR A 227 15.74 -25.29 -18.63
C THR A 227 14.35 -24.73 -18.81
N ASP A 228 13.44 -25.20 -17.98
CA ASP A 228 12.12 -24.58 -17.88
C ASP A 228 12.24 -23.15 -17.39
N PHE A 229 11.21 -22.33 -17.68
CA PHE A 229 11.18 -20.94 -17.25
C PHE A 229 11.30 -20.84 -15.72
N ASP A 230 12.44 -20.42 -15.26
CA ASP A 230 12.76 -20.13 -13.87
C ASP A 230 13.14 -18.64 -13.79
N PRO A 231 12.29 -17.78 -13.19
CA PRO A 231 12.59 -16.35 -13.06
C PRO A 231 13.90 -16.05 -12.36
N ASP A 232 14.21 -16.81 -11.30
CA ASP A 232 15.42 -16.60 -10.49
C ASP A 232 16.67 -17.07 -11.23
N LEU A 233 16.58 -18.17 -11.99
CA LEU A 233 17.69 -18.61 -12.87
C LEU A 233 17.90 -17.60 -14.00
N ASN A 234 16.83 -17.10 -14.59
CA ASN A 234 16.91 -16.09 -15.65
C ASN A 234 17.55 -14.80 -15.12
N GLU A 235 17.24 -14.40 -13.91
CA GLU A 235 17.85 -13.23 -13.27
C GLU A 235 19.33 -13.50 -12.96
N ALA A 236 19.65 -14.65 -12.38
CA ALA A 236 21.03 -15.05 -12.14
C ALA A 236 21.87 -15.12 -13.43
N LEU A 237 21.34 -15.72 -14.50
CA LEU A 237 22.01 -15.76 -15.80
C LEU A 237 22.18 -14.37 -16.44
N ARG A 238 21.29 -13.43 -16.14
CA ARG A 238 21.42 -12.03 -16.59
C ARG A 238 22.49 -11.26 -15.84
N THR A 239 22.72 -11.62 -14.58
CA THR A 239 23.71 -10.96 -13.71
C THR A 239 25.12 -11.50 -13.90
N ILE A 240 25.28 -12.73 -14.37
CA ILE A 240 26.62 -13.28 -14.70
C ILE A 240 27.14 -12.58 -15.96
N ASN A 241 28.42 -12.33 -15.96
CA ASN A 241 29.17 -11.61 -16.97
C ASN A 241 28.66 -11.81 -18.38
N GLY A 242 28.03 -10.78 -18.91
CA GLY A 242 27.57 -10.85 -20.27
C GLY A 242 26.12 -11.16 -20.46
N GLY A 243 25.48 -11.65 -19.44
CA GLY A 243 24.11 -12.11 -19.55
C GLY A 243 23.92 -13.21 -20.58
N SER A 244 22.92 -14.01 -20.40
CA SER A 244 22.50 -14.96 -21.42
C SER A 244 21.71 -14.29 -22.52
N THR A 245 21.89 -14.72 -23.77
CA THR A 245 20.95 -14.44 -24.87
C THR A 245 19.85 -15.46 -24.88
N TRP A 246 18.62 -15.00 -24.83
CA TRP A 246 17.46 -15.86 -25.02
C TRP A 246 17.24 -16.13 -26.52
N ALA A 247 17.20 -17.38 -26.93
CA ALA A 247 16.87 -17.79 -28.30
C ALA A 247 15.39 -18.19 -28.38
N PRO A 248 14.48 -17.32 -28.87
CA PRO A 248 13.03 -17.56 -28.82
C PRO A 248 12.57 -18.79 -29.62
N ALA A 249 13.26 -19.09 -30.72
CA ALA A 249 12.90 -20.23 -31.58
C ALA A 249 13.16 -21.60 -30.95
N SER A 250 14.26 -21.72 -30.18
CA SER A 250 14.65 -22.95 -29.50
C SER A 250 14.32 -22.95 -27.99
N ARG A 251 13.88 -21.79 -27.43
CA ARG A 251 13.55 -21.61 -26.00
C ARG A 251 14.69 -21.96 -25.06
N VAL A 252 15.91 -21.64 -25.44
CA VAL A 252 17.12 -21.88 -24.63
C VAL A 252 17.87 -20.57 -24.35
N HIS A 253 18.62 -20.56 -23.26
CA HIS A 253 19.60 -19.51 -22.99
C HIS A 253 20.94 -19.90 -23.59
N ARG A 254 21.64 -18.92 -24.15
CA ARG A 254 23.00 -19.07 -24.65
C ARG A 254 23.90 -18.10 -23.89
N ILE A 255 24.99 -18.59 -23.34
CA ILE A 255 25.97 -17.80 -22.61
C ILE A 255 27.39 -18.25 -22.96
N ASP A 256 28.32 -17.29 -23.10
CA ASP A 256 29.72 -17.60 -23.32
C ASP A 256 30.33 -18.20 -22.05
N ALA A 257 31.03 -19.32 -22.18
CA ALA A 257 31.71 -20.00 -21.06
C ALA A 257 32.78 -19.11 -20.43
N THR A 258 33.38 -18.17 -21.18
CA THR A 258 34.38 -17.22 -20.69
C THR A 258 33.78 -16.08 -19.88
N ALA A 259 32.45 -15.92 -19.93
CA ALA A 259 31.73 -14.81 -19.32
C ALA A 259 31.71 -14.84 -17.78
N GLY A 260 32.38 -15.73 -17.15
CA GLY A 260 32.49 -15.91 -15.68
C GLY A 260 32.43 -17.38 -15.30
N PRO A 261 33.45 -18.16 -15.71
CA PRO A 261 33.40 -19.62 -15.63
C PRO A 261 33.24 -20.14 -14.20
N THR A 262 33.77 -19.43 -13.21
CA THR A 262 33.59 -19.78 -11.80
C THR A 262 32.17 -19.53 -11.32
N ALA A 263 31.61 -18.35 -11.62
CA ALA A 263 30.23 -17.98 -11.25
C ALA A 263 29.20 -18.86 -11.96
N LEU A 264 29.41 -19.19 -13.23
CA LEU A 264 28.58 -20.13 -13.98
C LEU A 264 28.60 -21.53 -13.38
N ARG A 265 29.76 -22.01 -12.99
CA ARG A 265 29.90 -23.32 -12.32
C ARG A 265 29.19 -23.34 -10.97
N GLU A 266 29.36 -22.29 -10.18
CA GLU A 266 28.68 -22.15 -8.90
C GLU A 266 27.15 -22.06 -9.07
N LEU A 267 26.68 -21.26 -10.02
CA LEU A 267 25.24 -21.18 -10.35
C LEU A 267 24.68 -22.54 -10.76
N PHE A 268 25.33 -23.24 -11.67
CA PHE A 268 24.86 -24.54 -12.14
C PHE A 268 24.89 -25.60 -11.03
N THR A 269 25.88 -25.55 -10.15
CA THR A 269 25.96 -26.44 -8.99
C THR A 269 24.89 -26.12 -7.94
N THR A 270 24.70 -24.84 -7.61
CA THR A 270 23.71 -24.39 -6.62
C THR A 270 22.27 -24.66 -7.09
N ARG A 271 22.02 -24.54 -8.40
CA ARG A 271 20.73 -24.84 -9.03
C ARG A 271 20.60 -26.31 -9.46
N ASP A 272 21.59 -27.11 -9.16
CA ASP A 272 21.60 -28.54 -9.44
C ASP A 272 21.34 -28.87 -10.93
N LEU A 273 21.89 -28.05 -11.82
CA LEU A 273 21.77 -28.21 -13.27
C LEU A 273 22.82 -29.23 -13.75
N ARG A 274 22.35 -30.30 -14.39
CA ARG A 274 23.23 -31.32 -14.94
C ARG A 274 23.94 -30.80 -16.20
N MET A 275 25.25 -30.77 -16.17
CA MET A 275 26.09 -30.36 -17.30
C MET A 275 26.56 -31.56 -18.10
N ALA A 276 26.57 -31.47 -19.43
CA ALA A 276 27.25 -32.42 -20.31
C ALA A 276 28.77 -32.33 -20.15
N ALA A 277 29.49 -33.36 -20.55
CA ALA A 277 30.96 -33.42 -20.42
C ALA A 277 31.67 -32.32 -21.21
N ASP A 278 31.15 -31.96 -22.39
CA ASP A 278 31.62 -30.84 -23.22
C ASP A 278 31.47 -29.49 -22.53
N ALA A 279 30.32 -29.21 -21.94
CA ALA A 279 30.07 -27.98 -21.18
C ALA A 279 30.97 -27.87 -19.94
N GLN A 280 31.21 -28.99 -19.24
CA GLN A 280 32.19 -29.01 -18.13
C GLN A 280 33.63 -28.71 -18.60
N ALA A 281 34.02 -29.30 -19.74
CA ALA A 281 35.32 -29.06 -20.33
C ALA A 281 35.48 -27.60 -20.80
N ALA A 282 34.45 -27.02 -21.43
CA ALA A 282 34.47 -25.62 -21.85
C ALA A 282 34.63 -24.66 -20.66
N LEU A 283 33.87 -24.88 -19.59
CA LEU A 283 34.01 -24.06 -18.36
C LEU A 283 35.40 -24.24 -17.67
N HIS A 284 35.95 -25.45 -17.74
CA HIS A 284 37.27 -25.69 -17.18
C HIS A 284 38.36 -24.98 -18.02
N ALA A 285 38.27 -25.05 -19.34
CA ALA A 285 39.15 -24.35 -20.25
C ALA A 285 39.06 -22.82 -20.11
N ALA A 286 37.85 -22.30 -19.99
CA ALA A 286 37.62 -20.87 -19.78
C ALA A 286 38.17 -20.35 -18.44
N ALA A 287 38.11 -21.18 -17.38
CA ALA A 287 38.67 -20.82 -16.07
C ALA A 287 40.23 -20.87 -16.05
N ALA A 288 40.82 -21.62 -16.96
CA ALA A 288 42.28 -21.71 -17.08
C ALA A 288 42.90 -20.67 -18.01
N ALA A 289 42.04 -19.96 -18.80
CA ALA A 289 42.51 -18.92 -19.71
C ALA A 289 43.01 -17.68 -18.95
N PRO A 290 44.10 -16.98 -19.42
CA PRO A 290 44.50 -15.72 -18.79
C PRO A 290 43.37 -14.68 -18.90
N ALA A 291 43.21 -13.90 -17.84
CA ALA A 291 42.21 -12.81 -17.81
C ALA A 291 42.54 -11.77 -18.89
N ASP A 292 41.67 -11.73 -19.92
CA ASP A 292 41.77 -10.69 -20.94
C ASP A 292 41.06 -9.43 -20.42
N HIS A 293 41.74 -8.27 -20.54
CA HIS A 293 41.26 -7.00 -20.02
C HIS A 293 40.07 -6.52 -20.87
N SER A 294 38.86 -6.62 -20.32
CA SER A 294 37.60 -6.44 -21.04
C SER A 294 37.15 -4.98 -21.19
N GLY A 295 38.01 -4.01 -20.89
CA GLY A 295 37.75 -2.57 -21.04
C GLY A 295 38.35 -1.71 -19.96
N THR A 296 38.12 -0.41 -20.01
CA THR A 296 38.70 0.59 -19.07
C THR A 296 37.63 1.45 -18.41
N VAL A 297 37.90 1.88 -17.17
CA VAL A 297 37.09 2.85 -16.44
C VAL A 297 37.96 4.01 -15.98
N SER A 298 37.59 5.22 -16.31
CA SER A 298 38.32 6.44 -15.97
C SER A 298 37.41 7.56 -15.48
N VAL A 299 37.96 8.50 -14.70
CA VAL A 299 37.22 9.69 -14.27
C VAL A 299 37.07 10.64 -15.44
N ALA A 300 35.81 10.98 -15.76
CA ALA A 300 35.50 12.04 -16.74
C ALA A 300 35.47 13.43 -16.09
N ASP A 301 34.88 13.52 -14.92
CA ASP A 301 34.83 14.71 -14.06
C ASP A 301 34.50 14.28 -12.62
N ARG A 302 34.42 15.23 -11.69
CA ARG A 302 34.12 14.96 -10.27
C ARG A 302 32.80 14.26 -9.99
N TRP A 303 31.93 14.06 -11.00
CA TRP A 303 30.60 13.48 -10.87
C TRP A 303 30.38 12.23 -11.74
N THR A 304 31.31 11.94 -12.66
CA THR A 304 31.11 11.00 -13.74
C THR A 304 32.35 10.17 -14.00
N VAL A 305 32.21 8.87 -14.11
CA VAL A 305 33.23 7.98 -14.69
C VAL A 305 32.81 7.59 -16.11
N THR A 306 33.77 7.34 -16.95
CA THR A 306 33.58 6.74 -18.29
C THR A 306 33.92 5.27 -18.22
N ILE A 307 33.05 4.44 -18.78
CA ILE A 307 33.23 3.00 -18.92
C ILE A 307 33.33 2.70 -20.39
N THR A 308 34.49 2.20 -20.82
CA THR A 308 34.79 1.85 -22.22
C THR A 308 34.96 0.34 -22.31
N PRO A 309 33.92 -0.42 -22.73
CA PRO A 309 34.03 -1.87 -22.87
C PRO A 309 34.92 -2.25 -24.05
N ALA A 310 35.64 -3.35 -23.93
CA ALA A 310 36.29 -3.98 -25.10
C ALA A 310 35.22 -4.47 -26.10
N PRO A 311 35.53 -4.60 -27.40
CA PRO A 311 34.54 -4.98 -28.42
C PRO A 311 33.77 -6.25 -28.11
N GLY A 312 34.39 -7.27 -27.53
CA GLY A 312 33.77 -8.56 -27.23
C GLY A 312 32.72 -8.56 -26.12
N ILE A 313 32.75 -7.60 -25.17
CA ILE A 313 31.80 -7.52 -24.06
C ILE A 313 30.85 -6.33 -24.16
N ARG A 314 30.96 -5.53 -25.22
CA ARG A 314 30.20 -4.30 -25.40
C ARG A 314 28.68 -4.48 -25.22
N ASP A 315 28.11 -5.47 -25.91
CA ASP A 315 26.65 -5.70 -25.86
C ASP A 315 26.19 -6.25 -24.52
N ILE A 316 27.06 -6.94 -23.87
CA ILE A 316 26.87 -7.62 -22.59
C ILE A 316 26.85 -6.59 -21.46
N LEU A 317 27.96 -5.89 -21.30
CA LEU A 317 28.12 -4.82 -20.33
C LEU A 317 27.11 -3.69 -20.61
N GLY A 318 26.85 -3.39 -21.88
CA GLY A 318 25.84 -2.42 -22.26
C GLY A 318 24.41 -2.79 -21.89
N ARG A 319 24.05 -4.08 -21.83
CA ARG A 319 22.76 -4.54 -21.29
C ARG A 319 22.69 -4.38 -19.77
N GLN A 320 23.72 -4.82 -19.07
CA GLN A 320 23.81 -4.66 -17.61
C GLN A 320 23.74 -3.19 -17.18
N LEU A 321 24.52 -2.34 -17.85
CA LEU A 321 24.50 -0.88 -17.60
C LEU A 321 23.15 -0.24 -17.90
N ARG A 322 22.41 -0.71 -18.93
CA ARG A 322 21.06 -0.22 -19.21
C ARG A 322 20.03 -0.61 -18.16
N GLN A 323 20.21 -1.76 -17.51
CA GLN A 323 19.34 -2.17 -16.40
C GLN A 323 19.54 -1.30 -15.16
N LEU A 324 20.77 -0.84 -14.93
CA LEU A 324 21.10 0.12 -13.89
C LEU A 324 20.72 1.52 -14.41
N ALA A 325 19.60 2.08 -13.99
CA ALA A 325 19.18 3.40 -14.44
C ALA A 325 20.16 4.51 -14.06
N GLY A 326 20.85 5.08 -15.00
CA GLY A 326 21.73 6.23 -14.74
C GLY A 326 22.82 6.51 -15.76
N GLY A 327 23.26 5.50 -16.48
CA GLY A 327 24.33 5.70 -17.49
C GLY A 327 23.79 6.22 -18.84
N VAL A 328 24.55 7.08 -19.48
CA VAL A 328 24.26 7.59 -20.83
C VAL A 328 25.31 7.05 -21.78
N LEU A 329 24.88 6.32 -22.81
CA LEU A 329 25.76 5.87 -23.88
C LEU A 329 26.21 7.07 -24.72
N SER A 330 27.52 7.30 -24.80
CA SER A 330 28.07 8.33 -25.67
C SER A 330 28.11 7.85 -27.13
N ARG A 331 28.29 8.80 -28.07
CA ARG A 331 28.35 8.52 -29.52
C ARG A 331 29.51 7.58 -29.96
N ARG A 332 30.37 7.15 -29.04
CA ARG A 332 31.56 6.32 -29.31
C ARG A 332 31.58 5.03 -28.51
N ASP A 333 30.41 4.50 -28.17
CA ASP A 333 30.28 3.29 -27.33
C ASP A 333 30.95 3.38 -25.95
N VAL A 334 31.10 4.59 -25.44
CA VAL A 334 31.61 4.89 -24.09
C VAL A 334 30.41 5.25 -23.23
N TRP A 335 30.28 4.64 -22.08
CA TRP A 335 29.25 4.98 -21.11
C TRP A 335 29.76 6.09 -20.19
N ALA A 336 29.00 7.18 -20.10
CA ALA A 336 29.18 8.17 -19.06
C ALA A 336 28.29 7.76 -17.87
N TRP A 337 28.94 7.42 -16.76
CA TRP A 337 28.24 6.87 -15.59
C TRP A 337 28.34 7.84 -14.40
N PRO A 338 27.20 8.34 -13.86
CA PRO A 338 27.24 9.19 -12.69
C PRO A 338 27.73 8.43 -11.46
N LEU A 339 28.74 8.95 -10.77
CA LEU A 339 29.35 8.32 -9.61
C LEU A 339 28.37 7.99 -8.47
N HIS A 340 27.30 8.77 -8.34
CA HIS A 340 26.29 8.54 -7.29
C HIS A 340 25.29 7.41 -7.60
N VAL A 341 25.32 6.85 -8.82
CA VAL A 341 24.40 5.77 -9.23
C VAL A 341 25.10 4.43 -9.09
N GLU A 342 24.61 3.63 -8.14
CA GLU A 342 25.05 2.24 -7.92
C GLU A 342 26.60 2.05 -7.94
N PRO A 343 27.41 2.85 -7.19
CA PRO A 343 28.86 2.79 -7.27
C PRO A 343 29.41 1.42 -6.87
N GLN A 344 28.78 0.73 -5.90
CA GLN A 344 29.18 -0.63 -5.54
C GLN A 344 28.95 -1.59 -6.71
N ARG A 345 27.82 -1.49 -7.41
CA ARG A 345 27.56 -2.34 -8.57
C ARG A 345 28.53 -2.09 -9.72
N VAL A 346 28.98 -0.84 -9.90
CA VAL A 346 30.06 -0.54 -10.86
C VAL A 346 31.36 -1.20 -10.44
N LEU A 347 31.72 -1.16 -9.15
CA LEU A 347 32.88 -1.88 -8.61
C LEU A 347 32.74 -3.39 -8.83
N ASP A 348 31.57 -3.97 -8.59
CA ASP A 348 31.32 -5.38 -8.87
C ASP A 348 31.50 -5.71 -10.35
N LEU A 349 31.04 -4.84 -11.25
CA LEU A 349 31.24 -4.98 -12.70
C LEU A 349 32.71 -4.87 -13.12
N LEU A 350 33.52 -4.07 -12.41
CA LEU A 350 34.97 -4.05 -12.65
C LEU A 350 35.59 -5.44 -12.43
N ASP A 351 35.19 -6.09 -11.34
CA ASP A 351 35.73 -7.39 -10.97
C ASP A 351 35.14 -8.52 -11.84
N GLU A 352 33.80 -8.48 -12.10
CA GLU A 352 33.10 -9.46 -12.94
C GLU A 352 33.63 -9.49 -14.37
N HIS A 353 33.95 -8.33 -14.97
CA HIS A 353 34.38 -8.18 -16.37
C HIS A 353 35.86 -7.90 -16.52
N HIS A 354 36.62 -7.97 -15.44
CA HIS A 354 38.05 -7.65 -15.43
C HIS A 354 38.38 -6.29 -16.08
N LEU A 355 37.54 -5.27 -15.81
CA LEU A 355 37.75 -3.92 -16.31
C LEU A 355 38.89 -3.26 -15.56
N ILE A 356 39.76 -2.58 -16.29
CA ILE A 356 40.85 -1.80 -15.66
C ILE A 356 40.30 -0.42 -15.30
N ALA A 357 40.20 -0.13 -14.02
CA ALA A 357 39.92 1.22 -13.55
C ALA A 357 41.25 1.93 -13.25
N ASP A 358 41.37 3.21 -13.65
CA ASP A 358 42.45 4.04 -13.13
C ASP A 358 42.28 4.25 -11.61
N ASP A 359 43.36 4.58 -10.92
CA ASP A 359 43.38 4.74 -9.47
C ASP A 359 42.39 5.79 -8.97
N ASP A 360 42.20 6.86 -9.74
CA ASP A 360 41.27 7.95 -9.43
C ASP A 360 39.83 7.47 -9.55
N ALA A 361 39.49 6.70 -10.61
CA ALA A 361 38.13 6.15 -10.80
C ALA A 361 37.78 5.12 -9.71
N ARG A 362 38.73 4.21 -9.39
CA ARG A 362 38.51 3.22 -8.34
C ARG A 362 38.36 3.90 -6.98
N THR A 363 39.19 4.87 -6.65
CA THR A 363 39.13 5.65 -5.41
C THR A 363 37.79 6.39 -5.31
N ALA A 364 37.36 7.08 -6.38
CA ALA A 364 36.10 7.82 -6.41
C ALA A 364 34.88 6.91 -6.23
N LEU A 365 34.85 5.73 -6.87
CA LEU A 365 33.80 4.75 -6.73
C LEU A 365 33.74 4.18 -5.30
N VAL A 366 34.89 3.81 -4.72
CA VAL A 366 34.95 3.28 -3.34
C VAL A 366 34.50 4.31 -2.32
N GLU A 367 34.95 5.57 -2.45
CA GLU A 367 34.53 6.66 -1.56
C GLU A 367 33.02 6.91 -1.68
N GLN A 368 32.48 6.85 -2.89
CA GLN A 368 31.06 7.04 -3.12
C GLN A 368 30.23 5.88 -2.57
N ALA A 369 30.67 4.63 -2.75
CA ALA A 369 30.03 3.45 -2.18
C ALA A 369 30.01 3.50 -0.66
N ARG A 370 31.17 3.87 -0.05
CA ARG A 370 31.24 4.09 1.40
C ARG A 370 30.30 5.19 1.86
N THR A 371 30.27 6.32 1.15
CA THR A 371 29.35 7.42 1.46
C THR A 371 27.90 6.97 1.45
N GLN A 372 27.49 6.11 0.51
CA GLN A 372 26.13 5.58 0.45
C GLN A 372 25.84 4.64 1.62
N THR A 373 26.76 3.77 1.96
CA THR A 373 26.66 2.89 3.14
C THR A 373 26.50 3.70 4.42
N ASP A 374 27.34 4.73 4.59
CA ASP A 374 27.27 5.64 5.74
C ASP A 374 25.93 6.39 5.79
N ASN A 375 25.39 6.81 4.63
CA ASN A 375 24.10 7.45 4.54
C ASN A 375 22.96 6.53 4.94
N LEU A 376 22.97 5.30 4.45
CA LEU A 376 21.95 4.29 4.79
C LEU A 376 21.92 4.10 6.31
N ALA A 377 23.09 3.87 6.93
CA ALA A 377 23.20 3.71 8.38
C ALA A 377 22.75 4.96 9.15
N ALA A 378 23.19 6.15 8.72
CA ALA A 378 22.86 7.41 9.39
C ALA A 378 21.39 7.79 9.23
N SER A 379 20.73 7.39 8.12
CA SER A 379 19.32 7.71 7.84
C SER A 379 18.33 7.09 8.83
N ILE A 380 18.74 6.05 9.55
CA ILE A 380 17.93 5.32 10.55
C ILE A 380 18.53 5.38 11.95
N ALA A 381 19.65 6.09 12.14
CA ALA A 381 20.36 6.11 13.41
C ALA A 381 19.49 6.69 14.55
N ARG A 382 19.32 5.91 15.62
CA ARG A 382 18.54 6.27 16.82
C ARG A 382 19.39 6.94 17.90
N THR A 383 20.69 6.68 17.90
CA THR A 383 21.66 7.25 18.82
C THR A 383 22.90 7.68 18.05
N GLY A 384 23.65 8.58 18.63
CA GLY A 384 24.91 9.05 18.03
C GLY A 384 25.66 9.98 18.99
N PRO A 385 26.90 10.39 18.64
CA PRO A 385 27.65 11.33 19.44
C PRO A 385 26.85 12.62 19.70
N ARG A 386 26.92 13.10 20.94
CA ARG A 386 26.26 14.35 21.31
C ARG A 386 26.79 15.51 20.46
N ILE A 387 25.89 16.34 19.96
CA ILE A 387 26.19 17.60 19.30
C ILE A 387 25.83 18.74 20.27
N ASP A 388 26.73 19.66 20.46
CA ASP A 388 26.46 20.89 21.17
C ASP A 388 26.03 21.96 20.15
N VAL A 389 24.88 22.61 20.43
CA VAL A 389 24.31 23.66 19.56
C VAL A 389 24.17 24.92 20.41
N PRO A 390 25.12 25.87 20.30
CA PRO A 390 25.09 27.10 21.09
C PRO A 390 23.80 27.89 20.85
N GLY A 391 23.22 28.41 21.94
CA GLY A 391 22.02 29.24 21.89
C GLY A 391 20.69 28.47 21.71
N LEU A 392 20.72 27.14 21.83
CA LEU A 392 19.50 26.33 21.78
C LEU A 392 18.76 26.41 23.15
N GLY A 393 17.49 26.81 23.14
CA GLY A 393 16.64 26.91 24.33
C GLY A 393 16.02 25.61 24.80
N VAL A 394 16.37 24.47 24.16
CA VAL A 394 15.87 23.14 24.45
C VAL A 394 16.98 22.11 24.45
N THR A 395 16.81 21.04 25.24
CA THR A 395 17.74 19.90 25.20
C THR A 395 17.36 18.93 24.09
N LEU A 396 18.34 18.52 23.28
CA LEU A 396 18.12 17.50 22.25
C LEU A 396 18.02 16.11 22.87
N LEU A 397 17.07 15.32 22.41
CA LEU A 397 16.95 13.91 22.74
C LEU A 397 18.00 13.08 21.98
N SER A 398 18.29 11.87 22.46
CA SER A 398 19.34 10.97 21.92
C SER A 398 19.24 10.80 20.41
N HIS A 399 18.03 10.59 19.88
CA HIS A 399 17.79 10.40 18.44
C HIS A 399 17.91 11.69 17.62
N GLN A 400 17.83 12.86 18.25
CA GLN A 400 17.93 14.15 17.55
C GLN A 400 19.39 14.52 17.21
N HIS A 401 20.35 14.08 18.03
CA HIS A 401 21.78 14.36 17.78
C HIS A 401 22.27 13.82 16.41
N PRO A 402 22.07 12.53 16.06
CA PRO A 402 22.45 12.03 14.75
C PRO A 402 21.66 12.70 13.61
N ALA A 403 20.38 13.05 13.82
CA ALA A 403 19.57 13.73 12.84
C ALA A 403 20.05 15.15 12.52
N VAL A 404 20.40 15.92 13.53
CA VAL A 404 21.00 17.26 13.35
C VAL A 404 22.29 17.16 12.56
N ARG A 405 23.17 16.21 12.92
CA ARG A 405 24.43 15.97 12.20
C ARG A 405 24.18 15.59 10.74
N TYR A 406 23.24 14.68 10.52
CA TYR A 406 22.84 14.26 9.17
C TYR A 406 22.36 15.45 8.34
N ALA A 407 21.47 16.28 8.89
CA ALA A 407 20.92 17.45 8.21
C ALA A 407 22.02 18.47 7.86
N MET A 408 22.92 18.75 8.78
CA MET A 408 24.06 19.67 8.54
C MET A 408 24.99 19.18 7.43
N THR A 409 25.25 17.87 7.41
CA THR A 409 26.18 17.26 6.44
C THR A 409 25.54 17.18 5.05
N ARG A 410 24.26 16.78 4.97
CA ARG A 410 23.56 16.56 3.68
C ARG A 410 22.96 17.82 3.10
N ARG A 411 22.60 18.80 3.92
CA ARG A 411 22.10 20.13 3.56
C ARG A 411 20.75 20.14 2.82
N ARG A 412 20.39 19.09 2.07
CA ARG A 412 19.18 18.99 1.26
C ARG A 412 18.51 17.66 1.50
N LEU A 413 17.44 17.64 2.30
CA LEU A 413 16.84 16.38 2.69
C LEU A 413 15.36 16.51 3.06
N ILE A 414 14.70 15.37 3.08
CA ILE A 414 13.37 15.17 3.62
C ILE A 414 13.52 14.53 4.99
N ILE A 415 12.99 15.16 6.02
CA ILE A 415 12.88 14.58 7.35
C ILE A 415 11.50 13.93 7.46
N GLY A 416 11.48 12.63 7.21
CA GLY A 416 10.30 11.77 7.21
C GLY A 416 10.07 11.04 8.56
N ASP A 417 10.68 11.49 9.64
CA ASP A 417 10.49 10.93 10.97
C ASP A 417 9.02 10.85 11.35
N GLU A 418 8.64 9.85 12.12
CA GLU A 418 7.27 9.73 12.58
C GLU A 418 6.79 10.97 13.34
N MET A 419 5.48 11.11 13.40
CA MET A 419 4.87 12.23 14.10
C MET A 419 5.18 12.13 15.60
N GLY A 420 5.47 13.28 16.22
CA GLY A 420 5.82 13.30 17.65
C GLY A 420 7.33 13.26 17.94
N LEU A 421 8.21 12.89 16.99
CA LEU A 421 9.66 12.78 17.21
C LEU A 421 10.40 14.15 17.23
N GLY A 422 9.71 15.26 17.19
CA GLY A 422 10.32 16.59 17.34
C GLY A 422 11.03 17.09 16.08
N LYS A 423 10.50 16.84 14.87
CA LYS A 423 11.04 17.35 13.60
C LYS A 423 11.33 18.84 13.62
N THR A 424 10.46 19.63 14.24
CA THR A 424 10.64 21.09 14.41
C THR A 424 11.91 21.40 15.21
N ILE A 425 12.15 20.71 16.33
CA ILE A 425 13.36 20.89 17.15
C ILE A 425 14.61 20.49 16.34
N THR A 426 14.57 19.32 15.69
CA THR A 426 15.67 18.80 14.89
C THR A 426 16.05 19.76 13.77
N SER A 427 15.06 20.31 13.05
CA SER A 427 15.31 21.22 11.92
C SER A 427 15.84 22.58 12.38
N CYS A 428 15.27 23.17 13.43
CA CYS A 428 15.77 24.42 14.01
C CYS A 428 17.20 24.26 14.58
N ALA A 429 17.46 23.15 15.26
CA ALA A 429 18.79 22.84 15.79
C ALA A 429 19.82 22.65 14.68
N ALA A 430 19.45 22.02 13.54
CA ALA A 430 20.33 21.87 12.39
C ALA A 430 20.67 23.23 11.75
N VAL A 431 19.70 24.14 11.64
CA VAL A 431 19.92 25.51 11.15
C VAL A 431 20.86 26.28 12.08
N ALA A 432 20.64 26.18 13.40
CA ALA A 432 21.48 26.85 14.40
C ALA A 432 22.92 26.29 14.38
N ALA A 433 23.07 24.96 14.38
CA ALA A 433 24.35 24.30 14.35
C ALA A 433 25.15 24.62 13.06
N ALA A 434 24.46 24.73 11.92
CA ALA A 434 25.06 25.14 10.66
C ALA A 434 25.26 26.66 10.51
N ASN A 435 24.81 27.46 11.48
CA ASN A 435 24.71 28.93 11.41
C ASN A 435 24.10 29.42 10.07
N ALA A 436 23.01 28.75 9.63
CA ALA A 436 22.40 28.96 8.32
C ALA A 436 21.25 29.99 8.39
N PHE A 437 21.55 31.20 8.79
CA PHE A 437 20.62 32.34 8.82
C PHE A 437 20.91 33.32 7.69
N PRO A 438 19.89 34.06 7.18
CA PRO A 438 18.46 34.00 7.54
C PRO A 438 17.80 32.67 7.18
N LEU A 439 16.87 32.22 8.05
CA LEU A 439 16.01 31.05 7.87
C LEU A 439 14.65 31.48 7.34
N ILE A 440 14.14 30.80 6.31
CA ILE A 440 12.74 30.91 5.91
C ILE A 440 12.00 29.63 6.36
N VAL A 441 10.84 29.81 7.00
CA VAL A 441 9.93 28.71 7.35
C VAL A 441 8.64 28.86 6.55
N ALA A 442 8.38 27.93 5.64
CA ALA A 442 7.12 27.84 4.89
C ALA A 442 6.19 26.82 5.53
N CYS A 443 4.99 27.21 5.90
CA CYS A 443 4.02 26.35 6.59
C CYS A 443 2.57 26.65 6.18
N LYS A 444 1.61 25.89 6.72
CA LYS A 444 0.19 26.23 6.60
C LYS A 444 -0.08 27.61 7.26
N PRO A 445 -0.97 28.44 6.69
CA PRO A 445 -1.29 29.74 7.27
C PRO A 445 -1.72 29.68 8.74
N ASP A 446 -2.47 28.66 9.09
CA ASP A 446 -2.98 28.43 10.45
C ASP A 446 -1.89 28.09 11.47
N LEU A 447 -0.68 27.76 11.02
CA LEU A 447 0.44 27.36 11.87
C LEU A 447 1.52 28.41 12.05
N THR A 448 1.39 29.56 11.41
CA THR A 448 2.42 30.61 11.46
C THR A 448 2.73 31.06 12.90
N GLU A 449 1.71 31.23 13.73
CA GLU A 449 1.88 31.60 15.16
C GLU A 449 2.45 30.43 15.99
N ASN A 450 2.03 29.21 15.73
CA ASN A 450 2.61 28.04 16.37
C ASN A 450 4.11 27.93 16.05
N TRP A 451 4.48 28.12 14.77
CA TRP A 451 5.88 28.13 14.36
C TRP A 451 6.66 29.29 15.00
N ARG A 452 6.04 30.48 15.12
CA ARG A 452 6.67 31.61 15.83
C ARG A 452 6.96 31.28 17.29
N SER A 453 5.97 30.74 17.99
CA SER A 453 6.11 30.32 19.39
C SER A 453 7.19 29.24 19.57
N GLU A 454 7.16 28.18 18.73
CA GLU A 454 8.13 27.09 18.79
C GLU A 454 9.55 27.57 18.46
N VAL A 455 9.74 28.37 17.38
CA VAL A 455 11.05 28.90 17.01
C VAL A 455 11.60 29.79 18.13
N SER A 456 10.76 30.68 18.72
CA SER A 456 11.19 31.55 19.83
C SER A 456 11.59 30.75 21.08
N ARG A 457 10.93 29.61 21.34
CA ARG A 457 11.28 28.68 22.41
C ARG A 457 12.58 27.93 22.13
N ILE A 458 12.77 27.48 20.90
CA ILE A 458 13.92 26.66 20.47
C ILE A 458 15.16 27.53 20.29
N LEU A 459 15.00 28.74 19.75
CA LEU A 459 16.05 29.67 19.40
C LEU A 459 15.81 31.06 20.07
N PRO A 460 15.86 31.16 21.38
CA PRO A 460 15.42 32.34 22.14
C PRO A 460 16.22 33.62 21.83
N GLY A 461 17.41 33.47 21.28
CA GLY A 461 18.27 34.64 20.91
C GLY A 461 18.06 35.15 19.47
N ARG A 462 17.09 34.60 18.71
CA ARG A 462 16.87 34.95 17.31
C ARG A 462 15.64 35.82 17.10
N SER A 463 15.75 36.77 16.22
CA SER A 463 14.63 37.61 15.78
C SER A 463 13.72 36.85 14.84
N VAL A 464 12.39 36.84 15.14
CA VAL A 464 11.39 36.05 14.37
C VAL A 464 10.30 37.00 13.86
N THR A 465 10.08 36.99 12.55
CA THR A 465 9.04 37.79 11.87
C THR A 465 8.06 36.85 11.14
N VAL A 466 6.76 37.10 11.30
CA VAL A 466 5.72 36.43 10.53
C VAL A 466 5.36 37.31 9.34
N ALA A 467 5.60 36.79 8.13
CA ALA A 467 5.20 37.43 6.88
C ALA A 467 3.67 37.28 6.69
N ALA A 468 2.97 38.39 6.68
CA ALA A 468 1.50 38.42 6.60
C ALA A 468 1.02 39.16 5.33
N GLY A 469 -0.16 38.73 4.86
CA GLY A 469 -0.81 39.34 3.71
C GLY A 469 -0.30 38.86 2.35
N MET A 470 -1.06 39.17 1.30
CA MET A 470 -0.77 38.75 -0.07
C MET A 470 0.23 39.67 -0.78
N LYS A 471 0.43 40.87 -0.27
CA LYS A 471 1.44 41.84 -0.77
C LYS A 471 2.68 41.72 0.12
N PRO A 472 3.88 41.58 -0.44
CA PRO A 472 5.09 41.49 0.37
C PRO A 472 5.39 42.85 1.05
N ALA A 473 5.82 42.71 2.29
CA ALA A 473 6.46 43.79 3.04
C ALA A 473 7.86 43.33 3.43
N ALA A 474 8.81 44.24 3.41
CA ALA A 474 10.16 43.92 3.83
C ALA A 474 10.15 43.55 5.32
N PRO A 475 10.73 42.42 5.71
CA PRO A 475 10.97 42.12 7.12
C PRO A 475 11.90 43.19 7.71
N PRO A 476 11.84 43.44 9.02
CA PRO A 476 12.78 44.33 9.68
C PRO A 476 14.24 43.95 9.41
N ASP A 477 15.11 44.95 9.33
CA ASP A 477 16.54 44.72 9.17
C ASP A 477 17.09 43.83 10.30
N GLY A 478 17.96 42.92 9.96
CA GLY A 478 18.51 41.96 10.93
C GLY A 478 17.58 40.84 11.34
N THR A 479 16.46 40.61 10.64
CA THR A 479 15.58 39.45 10.90
C THR A 479 16.30 38.11 10.64
N ASP A 480 16.44 37.27 11.67
CA ASP A 480 17.05 35.96 11.56
C ASP A 480 16.11 34.92 10.95
N VAL A 481 14.81 34.97 11.29
CA VAL A 481 13.82 33.98 10.87
C VAL A 481 12.57 34.65 10.33
N VAL A 482 12.17 34.26 9.12
CA VAL A 482 10.91 34.70 8.50
C VAL A 482 10.00 33.48 8.35
N ILE A 483 8.81 33.55 8.93
CA ILE A 483 7.76 32.51 8.82
C ILE A 483 6.71 33.01 7.82
N ILE A 484 6.36 32.18 6.83
CA ILE A 484 5.40 32.52 5.78
C ILE A 484 4.40 31.40 5.54
N GLY A 485 3.12 31.77 5.42
CA GLY A 485 2.08 30.84 5.01
C GLY A 485 2.12 30.53 3.51
N TYR A 486 1.80 29.28 3.13
CA TYR A 486 1.79 28.81 1.73
C TYR A 486 0.93 29.68 0.79
N ALA A 487 -0.19 30.20 1.27
CA ALA A 487 -1.07 31.07 0.48
C ALA A 487 -0.38 32.38 0.11
N ALA A 488 0.30 32.99 1.07
CA ALA A 488 1.06 34.23 0.85
C ALA A 488 2.27 33.97 -0.07
N LEU A 489 3.05 32.92 0.20
CA LEU A 489 4.21 32.54 -0.62
C LEU A 489 3.83 32.29 -2.09
N GLY A 490 2.68 31.62 -2.32
CA GLY A 490 2.14 31.32 -3.65
C GLY A 490 1.40 32.49 -4.32
N SER A 491 1.32 33.67 -3.69
CA SER A 491 0.75 34.85 -4.32
C SER A 491 1.56 35.20 -5.57
N ARG A 492 0.86 35.54 -6.66
CA ARG A 492 1.50 35.75 -7.97
C ARG A 492 0.99 36.98 -8.66
N GLN A 493 1.84 37.55 -9.48
CA GLN A 493 1.52 38.59 -10.46
C GLN A 493 1.83 38.03 -11.85
N THR A 494 0.89 38.18 -12.77
CA THR A 494 1.02 37.71 -14.15
C THR A 494 1.07 38.90 -15.09
N GLN A 495 2.12 39.01 -15.89
CA GLN A 495 2.26 40.00 -16.98
C GLN A 495 2.47 39.24 -18.30
N GLY A 496 1.43 39.14 -19.11
CA GLY A 496 1.46 38.33 -20.32
C GLY A 496 1.71 36.84 -20.00
N ARG A 497 2.80 36.27 -20.52
CA ARG A 497 3.23 34.91 -20.24
C ARG A 497 4.19 34.77 -19.05
N SER A 498 4.61 35.89 -18.47
CA SER A 498 5.53 35.92 -17.34
C SER A 498 4.78 35.89 -16.02
N GLU A 499 5.18 35.00 -15.13
CA GLU A 499 4.66 34.88 -13.77
C GLU A 499 5.76 35.21 -12.77
N THR A 500 5.47 36.10 -11.83
CA THR A 500 6.37 36.44 -10.72
C THR A 500 5.71 36.14 -9.39
N PHE A 501 6.50 35.77 -8.40
CA PHE A 501 6.10 35.54 -7.01
C PHE A 501 6.68 36.66 -6.15
N PRO A 502 5.92 37.72 -5.84
CA PRO A 502 6.46 38.90 -5.16
C PRO A 502 7.10 38.56 -3.81
N TRP A 503 6.52 37.63 -3.02
CA TRP A 503 7.13 37.17 -1.79
C TRP A 503 8.45 36.40 -2.00
N VAL A 504 8.58 35.61 -3.05
CA VAL A 504 9.85 34.92 -3.38
C VAL A 504 10.93 35.94 -3.69
N VAL A 505 10.61 37.00 -4.46
CA VAL A 505 11.55 38.11 -4.76
C VAL A 505 12.01 38.76 -3.47
N GLN A 506 11.08 39.15 -2.60
CA GLN A 506 11.38 39.82 -1.32
C GLN A 506 12.22 38.91 -0.39
N LEU A 507 11.85 37.64 -0.25
CA LEU A 507 12.58 36.70 0.60
C LEU A 507 13.98 36.39 0.03
N THR A 508 14.12 36.29 -1.28
CA THR A 508 15.42 36.05 -1.93
C THR A 508 16.40 37.22 -1.72
N ALA A 509 15.86 38.45 -1.63
CA ALA A 509 16.68 39.64 -1.35
C ALA A 509 17.35 39.64 0.04
N LEU A 510 16.75 38.86 1.01
CA LEU A 510 17.36 38.65 2.34
C LEU A 510 18.60 37.73 2.28
N ALA A 511 18.92 37.18 1.11
CA ALA A 511 19.99 36.20 0.92
C ALA A 511 19.87 34.99 1.86
N PRO A 512 18.68 34.30 1.96
CA PRO A 512 18.44 33.24 2.93
C PRO A 512 19.40 32.08 2.73
N ARG A 513 19.82 31.50 3.86
CA ARG A 513 20.74 30.35 3.89
C ARG A 513 20.06 29.06 4.33
N ALA A 514 18.82 29.12 4.82
CA ALA A 514 18.04 27.93 5.14
C ALA A 514 16.57 28.09 4.75
N LEU A 515 15.95 26.96 4.41
CA LEU A 515 14.51 26.80 4.17
C LEU A 515 14.02 25.56 4.89
N ILE A 516 13.04 25.73 5.76
CA ILE A 516 12.23 24.66 6.33
C ILE A 516 10.86 24.70 5.67
N ILE A 517 10.41 23.56 5.15
CA ILE A 517 9.08 23.38 4.56
C ILE A 517 8.33 22.41 5.46
N ASP A 518 7.31 22.88 6.16
CA ASP A 518 6.50 22.07 7.06
C ASP A 518 5.35 21.39 6.29
N GLU A 519 5.16 20.08 6.50
CA GLU A 519 4.20 19.27 5.75
C GLU A 519 4.38 19.41 4.22
N GLY A 520 5.57 19.17 3.76
CA GLY A 520 5.99 19.38 2.37
C GLY A 520 5.16 18.62 1.33
N HIS A 521 4.46 17.56 1.74
CA HIS A 521 3.49 16.85 0.89
C HIS A 521 2.32 17.75 0.42
N LEU A 522 2.08 18.89 1.04
CA LEU A 522 1.08 19.87 0.58
C LEU A 522 1.51 20.64 -0.68
N GLY A 523 2.77 20.58 -1.03
CA GLY A 523 3.31 21.11 -2.28
C GLY A 523 3.33 20.11 -3.43
N LYS A 524 2.50 19.08 -3.42
CA LYS A 524 2.51 17.93 -4.33
C LYS A 524 2.19 18.25 -5.81
N GLU A 525 1.35 19.23 -6.06
CA GLU A 525 0.96 19.61 -7.40
C GLU A 525 1.99 20.56 -8.02
N VAL A 526 2.76 20.06 -8.99
CA VAL A 526 3.82 20.83 -9.69
C VAL A 526 3.28 22.12 -10.32
N THR A 527 2.05 22.09 -10.81
CA THR A 527 1.38 23.25 -11.45
C THR A 527 0.82 24.26 -10.46
N ALA A 528 0.73 23.93 -9.17
CA ALA A 528 0.21 24.86 -8.18
C ALA A 528 1.18 26.05 -7.95
N ALA A 529 0.63 27.25 -7.81
CA ALA A 529 1.43 28.46 -7.60
C ALA A 529 2.36 28.36 -6.38
N ARG A 530 1.85 27.81 -5.25
CA ARG A 530 2.64 27.59 -4.04
C ARG A 530 3.85 26.66 -4.29
N SER A 531 3.68 25.60 -5.09
CA SER A 531 4.73 24.63 -5.39
C SER A 531 5.84 25.26 -6.24
N ARG A 532 5.46 26.05 -7.25
CA ARG A 532 6.39 26.79 -8.09
C ARG A 532 7.14 27.87 -7.30
N ALA A 533 6.45 28.56 -6.38
CA ALA A 533 7.08 29.52 -5.48
C ALA A 533 8.10 28.86 -4.56
N MET A 534 7.78 27.71 -3.95
CA MET A 534 8.72 26.93 -3.14
C MET A 534 9.94 26.49 -3.94
N ALA A 535 9.73 25.97 -5.17
CA ALA A 535 10.84 25.61 -6.05
C ALA A 535 11.72 26.80 -6.44
N ALA A 536 11.15 27.96 -6.67
CA ALA A 536 11.90 29.18 -6.98
C ALA A 536 12.74 29.64 -5.78
N LEU A 537 12.19 29.60 -4.57
CA LEU A 537 12.92 29.92 -3.34
C LEU A 537 14.00 28.86 -3.07
N GLY A 538 13.69 27.58 -3.26
CA GLY A 538 14.65 26.49 -3.14
C GLY A 538 15.86 26.69 -4.05
N ARG A 539 15.66 27.03 -5.33
CA ARG A 539 16.76 27.33 -6.25
C ARG A 539 17.67 28.46 -5.76
N ALA A 540 17.10 29.53 -5.20
CA ALA A 540 17.87 30.63 -4.66
C ALA A 540 18.75 30.22 -3.48
N ILE A 541 18.29 29.29 -2.67
CA ILE A 541 19.02 28.75 -1.52
C ILE A 541 20.08 27.74 -1.96
N VAL A 542 19.73 26.86 -2.91
CA VAL A 542 20.66 25.92 -3.52
C VAL A 542 21.87 26.64 -4.16
N ALA A 543 21.64 27.76 -4.85
CA ALA A 543 22.69 28.56 -5.45
C ALA A 543 23.68 29.14 -4.43
N ARG A 544 23.32 29.19 -3.14
CA ARG A 544 24.17 29.66 -2.02
C ARG A 544 24.68 28.51 -1.16
N ASP A 545 24.55 27.29 -1.64
CA ASP A 545 24.82 26.06 -0.88
C ASP A 545 24.10 26.03 0.47
N GLY A 546 22.86 26.53 0.50
CA GLY A 546 22.06 26.61 1.70
C GLY A 546 21.42 25.28 2.12
N LEU A 547 20.83 25.30 3.31
CA LEU A 547 20.19 24.15 3.94
C LEU A 547 18.69 24.12 3.60
N ILE A 548 18.20 23.02 3.02
CA ILE A 548 16.76 22.83 2.75
C ILE A 548 16.29 21.56 3.42
N MET A 549 15.31 21.68 4.30
CA MET A 549 14.69 20.60 5.01
C MET A 549 13.19 20.57 4.76
N ASN A 550 12.70 19.48 4.19
CA ASN A 550 11.30 19.23 3.95
C ASN A 550 10.76 18.30 5.04
N LEU A 551 9.89 18.80 5.90
CA LEU A 551 9.35 18.03 7.02
C LEU A 551 8.04 17.38 6.61
N THR A 552 7.92 16.07 6.82
CA THR A 552 6.68 15.34 6.59
C THR A 552 6.56 14.16 7.57
N GLY A 553 5.37 13.92 8.09
CA GLY A 553 5.08 12.74 8.91
C GLY A 553 4.43 11.59 8.14
N THR A 554 4.10 11.82 6.86
CA THR A 554 3.47 10.83 6.00
C THR A 554 4.51 10.11 5.14
N ALA A 555 4.27 8.83 4.83
CA ALA A 555 5.16 8.07 3.97
C ALA A 555 5.19 8.67 2.56
N VAL A 556 6.34 9.20 2.18
CA VAL A 556 6.57 9.90 0.92
C VAL A 556 6.56 8.95 -0.28
N VAL A 557 6.74 7.66 -0.04
CA VAL A 557 7.04 6.66 -1.08
C VAL A 557 5.80 6.13 -1.81
N ASN A 558 4.63 6.20 -1.18
CA ASN A 558 3.39 5.66 -1.75
C ASN A 558 2.86 6.42 -2.98
N ARG A 559 3.38 7.63 -3.20
CA ARG A 559 3.04 8.45 -4.37
C ARG A 559 4.28 9.14 -4.92
N PRO A 560 5.10 8.45 -5.71
CA PRO A 560 6.33 9.00 -6.26
C PRO A 560 6.12 10.33 -6.99
N ARG A 561 4.96 10.54 -7.62
CA ARG A 561 4.62 11.81 -8.27
C ARG A 561 4.56 12.98 -7.29
N GLU A 562 4.06 12.79 -6.08
CA GLU A 562 4.03 13.83 -5.05
C GLU A 562 5.44 14.19 -4.53
N LEU A 563 6.36 13.22 -4.61
CA LEU A 563 7.76 13.42 -4.27
C LEU A 563 8.50 14.28 -5.29
N ALA A 564 8.14 14.21 -6.58
CA ALA A 564 8.83 14.93 -7.65
C ALA A 564 8.97 16.43 -7.34
N GLN A 565 7.90 17.07 -6.89
CA GLN A 565 7.93 18.50 -6.54
C GLN A 565 8.85 18.79 -5.34
N GLN A 566 8.90 17.91 -4.37
CA GLN A 566 9.80 18.05 -3.22
C GLN A 566 11.25 17.95 -3.67
N LEU A 567 11.58 16.99 -4.55
CA LEU A 567 12.92 16.83 -5.12
C LEU A 567 13.34 18.01 -6.00
N ILE A 568 12.41 18.62 -6.75
CA ILE A 568 12.64 19.86 -7.49
C ILE A 568 12.99 21.01 -6.53
N THR A 569 12.27 21.12 -5.42
CA THR A 569 12.53 22.15 -4.40
C THR A 569 13.88 21.97 -3.71
N LEU A 570 14.28 20.71 -3.46
CA LEU A 570 15.61 20.38 -2.96
C LEU A 570 16.73 20.59 -3.99
N GLY A 571 16.39 20.82 -5.27
CA GLY A 571 17.36 20.99 -6.35
C GLY A 571 18.08 19.70 -6.75
N VAL A 572 17.45 18.54 -6.53
CA VAL A 572 17.99 17.21 -6.89
C VAL A 572 17.25 16.56 -8.06
N LEU A 573 16.21 17.21 -8.56
CA LEU A 573 15.47 16.86 -9.76
C LEU A 573 15.28 18.12 -10.63
N ALA A 574 15.63 18.04 -11.91
CA ALA A 574 15.43 19.13 -12.85
C ALA A 574 13.94 19.22 -13.26
N PRO A 575 13.30 20.40 -13.20
CA PRO A 575 11.95 20.58 -13.71
C PRO A 575 11.88 20.25 -15.22
N LYS A 576 10.70 19.91 -15.70
CA LYS A 576 10.46 19.62 -17.12
C LYS A 576 11.00 20.72 -18.04
N GLY A 577 11.81 20.33 -19.01
CA GLY A 577 12.43 21.21 -20.00
C GLY A 577 13.61 22.04 -19.48
N ALA A 578 14.01 21.88 -18.22
CA ALA A 578 15.21 22.51 -17.69
C ALA A 578 16.45 21.66 -18.01
N ARG A 579 17.59 22.34 -18.21
CA ARG A 579 18.88 21.64 -18.38
C ARG A 579 19.24 20.89 -17.10
N VAL A 580 19.51 19.59 -17.23
CA VAL A 580 20.01 18.76 -16.12
C VAL A 580 21.40 19.25 -15.72
N GLN A 581 21.59 19.49 -14.43
CA GLN A 581 22.85 19.87 -13.81
C GLN A 581 23.39 18.67 -13.01
N PRO A 582 24.70 18.58 -12.72
CA PRO A 582 25.29 17.49 -11.95
C PRO A 582 24.67 17.25 -10.56
N GLY A 583 24.07 18.30 -9.95
CA GLY A 583 23.35 18.19 -8.68
C GLY A 583 21.94 17.62 -8.80
N HIS A 584 21.40 17.45 -10.00
CA HIS A 584 20.09 16.84 -10.23
C HIS A 584 20.23 15.30 -10.25
N LEU A 585 20.36 14.72 -9.07
CA LEU A 585 20.64 13.28 -8.87
C LEU A 585 19.61 12.36 -9.53
N PHE A 586 18.36 12.81 -9.65
CA PHE A 586 17.28 12.08 -10.32
C PHE A 586 17.10 12.46 -11.81
N GLY A 587 17.99 13.29 -12.35
CA GLY A 587 17.91 13.74 -13.74
C GLY A 587 16.76 14.73 -13.98
N GLU A 588 16.00 14.56 -15.07
CA GLU A 588 14.86 15.37 -15.44
C GLU A 588 13.54 14.78 -14.94
N GLU A 589 12.57 15.64 -14.62
CA GLU A 589 11.24 15.25 -14.15
C GLU A 589 10.57 14.19 -15.04
N GLY A 590 10.66 14.32 -16.37
CA GLY A 590 10.08 13.33 -17.29
C GLY A 590 10.63 11.91 -17.07
N ALA A 591 11.94 11.77 -16.96
CA ALA A 591 12.60 10.49 -16.69
C ALA A 591 12.19 9.92 -15.33
N PHE A 592 12.10 10.78 -14.30
CA PHE A 592 11.63 10.38 -12.97
C PHE A 592 10.19 9.85 -13.01
N LEU A 593 9.27 10.55 -13.69
CA LEU A 593 7.88 10.14 -13.83
C LEU A 593 7.76 8.79 -14.55
N PHE A 594 8.49 8.59 -15.64
CA PHE A 594 8.48 7.32 -16.37
C PHE A 594 9.02 6.15 -15.56
N ARG A 595 10.05 6.37 -14.73
CA ARG A 595 10.62 5.29 -13.95
C ARG A 595 9.81 4.94 -12.71
N TYR A 596 9.34 5.94 -11.96
CA TYR A 596 8.80 5.72 -10.61
C TYR A 596 7.29 5.88 -10.47
N CYS A 597 6.60 6.46 -11.47
CA CYS A 597 5.18 6.81 -11.33
C CYS A 597 4.23 5.91 -12.11
N GLY A 598 4.61 4.65 -12.40
CA GLY A 598 3.77 3.67 -13.05
C GLY A 598 3.12 4.20 -14.34
N PRO A 599 3.89 4.49 -15.40
CA PRO A 599 3.38 5.11 -16.61
C PRO A 599 2.35 4.22 -17.29
N GLN A 600 1.18 4.77 -17.60
CA GLN A 600 0.11 4.12 -18.34
C GLN A 600 -0.26 4.95 -19.56
N GLN A 601 -0.33 4.32 -20.72
CA GLN A 601 -0.74 4.98 -21.95
C GLN A 601 -2.27 4.84 -22.12
N ASN A 602 -2.93 5.97 -22.32
CA ASN A 602 -4.36 6.02 -22.64
C ASN A 602 -4.58 6.78 -23.96
N THR A 603 -5.85 6.93 -24.38
CA THR A 603 -6.21 7.62 -25.64
C THR A 603 -5.80 9.10 -25.68
N HIS A 604 -5.51 9.72 -24.52
CA HIS A 604 -5.14 11.13 -24.39
C HIS A 604 -3.64 11.33 -24.10
N GLY A 605 -2.83 10.23 -24.07
CA GLY A 605 -1.40 10.26 -23.82
C GLY A 605 -0.98 9.46 -22.58
N TRP A 606 0.14 9.84 -21.96
CA TRP A 606 0.69 9.18 -20.78
C TRP A 606 0.09 9.73 -19.48
N THR A 607 -0.30 8.84 -18.58
CA THR A 607 -0.67 9.15 -17.20
C THR A 607 0.35 8.56 -16.23
N PHE A 608 0.56 9.25 -15.09
CA PHE A 608 1.57 8.94 -14.08
C PHE A 608 0.91 8.94 -12.69
N THR A 609 -0.08 8.07 -12.51
CA THR A 609 -0.86 8.00 -11.27
C THR A 609 -0.50 6.80 -10.39
N GLY A 610 0.30 5.88 -10.93
CA GLY A 610 0.75 4.68 -10.23
C GLY A 610 2.09 4.87 -9.52
N ALA A 611 2.64 3.75 -9.05
CA ALA A 611 3.97 3.62 -8.49
C ALA A 611 4.69 2.45 -9.15
N SER A 612 6.01 2.59 -9.36
CA SER A 612 6.89 1.55 -9.88
C SER A 612 8.28 1.74 -9.30
N HIS A 613 9.06 0.68 -9.19
CA HIS A 613 10.42 0.70 -8.65
C HIS A 613 10.52 1.40 -7.27
N THR A 614 9.52 1.20 -6.40
CA THR A 614 9.41 1.91 -5.12
C THR A 614 10.53 1.54 -4.16
N ALA A 615 10.94 0.28 -4.13
CA ALA A 615 12.07 -0.17 -3.32
C ALA A 615 13.39 0.50 -3.75
N GLU A 616 13.64 0.60 -5.06
CA GLU A 616 14.78 1.33 -5.61
C GLU A 616 14.75 2.82 -5.23
N LEU A 617 13.59 3.46 -5.41
CA LEU A 617 13.42 4.87 -5.05
C LEU A 617 13.73 5.12 -3.57
N HIS A 618 13.19 4.26 -2.70
CA HIS A 618 13.43 4.34 -1.26
C HIS A 618 14.90 4.13 -0.91
N HIS A 619 15.55 3.13 -1.52
CA HIS A 619 16.99 2.89 -1.35
C HIS A 619 17.80 4.12 -1.80
N ARG A 620 17.55 4.65 -3.00
CA ARG A 620 18.26 5.82 -3.54
C ARG A 620 18.10 7.07 -2.70
N LEU A 621 16.89 7.35 -2.22
CA LEU A 621 16.65 8.50 -1.34
C LEU A 621 17.52 8.44 -0.08
N ARG A 622 17.67 7.27 0.52
CA ARG A 622 18.52 7.07 1.71
C ARG A 622 20.02 7.04 1.35
N ALA A 623 20.39 6.25 0.36
CA ALA A 623 21.77 6.11 -0.08
C ALA A 623 22.38 7.44 -0.53
N TRP A 624 21.58 8.30 -1.18
CA TRP A 624 22.04 9.64 -1.61
C TRP A 624 21.94 10.72 -0.52
N GLY A 625 21.52 10.33 0.68
CA GLY A 625 21.48 11.24 1.81
C GLY A 625 20.31 12.24 1.79
N LEU A 626 19.26 11.94 1.03
CA LEU A 626 18.10 12.83 0.82
C LEU A 626 16.93 12.53 1.76
N PHE A 627 16.97 11.42 2.50
CA PHE A 627 15.84 10.99 3.33
C PHE A 627 16.31 10.48 4.69
N LEU A 628 15.75 11.03 5.72
CA LEU A 628 15.90 10.62 7.11
C LEU A 628 14.54 10.13 7.62
N ARG A 629 14.45 8.90 8.12
CA ARG A 629 13.22 8.37 8.71
C ARG A 629 13.51 7.42 9.86
N ARG A 630 12.85 7.70 10.99
CA ARG A 630 12.87 6.87 12.19
C ARG A 630 11.44 6.67 12.70
N GLY A 631 11.19 5.53 13.31
CA GLY A 631 9.94 5.18 13.96
C GLY A 631 9.88 5.67 15.40
N GLU A 632 8.75 5.45 16.07
CA GLU A 632 8.53 5.80 17.46
C GLU A 632 9.48 5.10 18.43
N ASP A 633 9.90 3.91 18.05
CA ASP A 633 10.90 3.10 18.76
C ASP A 633 12.29 3.78 18.86
N ALA A 634 12.49 4.90 18.17
CA ALA A 634 13.67 5.75 18.34
C ALA A 634 13.62 6.62 19.63
N VAL A 635 12.46 6.75 20.28
CA VAL A 635 12.26 7.54 21.51
C VAL A 635 12.03 6.59 22.65
N VAL A 636 13.07 6.35 23.43
CA VAL A 636 13.07 5.39 24.56
C VAL A 636 12.06 5.75 25.65
N ASP A 637 11.78 7.04 25.84
CA ASP A 637 10.95 7.54 26.95
C ASP A 637 9.50 7.87 26.53
N LEU A 638 9.07 7.45 25.34
CA LEU A 638 7.68 7.63 24.95
C LEU A 638 6.82 6.55 25.63
N PRO A 639 5.75 6.90 26.38
CA PRO A 639 4.93 5.91 27.07
C PRO A 639 4.15 5.04 26.07
N ASP A 640 3.63 3.90 26.56
CA ASP A 640 2.83 2.97 25.76
C ASP A 640 1.63 3.67 25.10
N PHE A 641 1.29 3.20 23.93
CA PHE A 641 0.19 3.72 23.11
C PHE A 641 -0.74 2.61 22.65
N ASP A 642 -2.01 2.71 23.08
CA ASP A 642 -3.08 1.80 22.66
C ASP A 642 -4.12 2.53 21.83
N ARG A 643 -4.50 1.91 20.70
CA ARG A 643 -5.66 2.31 19.92
C ARG A 643 -6.73 1.24 20.02
N VAL A 644 -7.92 1.63 20.50
CA VAL A 644 -9.02 0.70 20.76
C VAL A 644 -10.29 1.14 20.02
N ALA A 645 -11.01 0.20 19.45
CA ALA A 645 -12.35 0.47 18.93
C ALA A 645 -13.33 0.54 20.10
N LEU A 646 -14.06 1.66 20.22
CA LEU A 646 -15.21 1.81 21.10
C LEU A 646 -16.46 1.48 20.29
N THR A 647 -16.91 0.25 20.41
CA THR A 647 -18.13 -0.23 19.73
C THR A 647 -19.35 0.42 20.36
N ILE A 648 -20.17 1.08 19.55
CA ILE A 648 -21.43 1.72 19.97
C ILE A 648 -22.58 0.93 19.34
N PRO A 649 -23.35 0.20 20.15
CA PRO A 649 -24.56 -0.49 19.69
C PRO A 649 -25.62 0.50 19.16
N ILE A 650 -26.47 0.06 18.25
CA ILE A 650 -27.52 0.90 17.64
C ILE A 650 -28.46 1.51 18.68
N GLU A 651 -28.78 0.78 19.72
CA GLU A 651 -29.64 1.20 20.84
C GLU A 651 -29.07 2.35 21.68
N ASP A 652 -27.76 2.58 21.61
CA ASP A 652 -27.06 3.67 22.28
C ASP A 652 -26.97 4.95 21.44
N LEU A 653 -27.43 4.91 20.20
CA LEU A 653 -27.49 6.05 19.29
C LEU A 653 -28.72 6.92 19.58
N ASP A 654 -28.65 8.20 19.19
CA ASP A 654 -29.82 9.07 19.22
C ASP A 654 -30.89 8.55 18.28
N PRO A 655 -32.12 8.21 18.75
CA PRO A 655 -33.15 7.57 17.92
C PRO A 655 -33.62 8.42 16.74
N ALA A 656 -33.67 9.75 16.91
CA ALA A 656 -34.10 10.64 15.85
C ALA A 656 -33.05 10.74 14.74
N ALA A 657 -31.79 10.94 15.12
CA ALA A 657 -30.67 10.96 14.18
C ALA A 657 -30.45 9.59 13.52
N LEU A 658 -30.70 8.48 14.21
CA LEU A 658 -30.66 7.14 13.65
C LEU A 658 -31.74 6.95 12.57
N THR A 659 -32.97 7.41 12.83
CA THR A 659 -34.05 7.35 11.84
C THR A 659 -33.71 8.15 10.58
N GLU A 660 -33.15 9.35 10.76
CA GLU A 660 -32.66 10.20 9.67
C GLU A 660 -31.53 9.51 8.90
N TYR A 661 -30.56 8.92 9.62
CA TYR A 661 -29.44 8.17 9.05
C TYR A 661 -29.93 7.01 8.18
N ARG A 662 -30.86 6.19 8.68
CA ARG A 662 -31.42 5.05 7.95
C ARG A 662 -32.18 5.47 6.68
N ALA A 663 -32.86 6.60 6.73
CA ALA A 663 -33.51 7.18 5.54
C ALA A 663 -32.47 7.64 4.51
N ALA A 664 -31.46 8.38 4.94
CA ALA A 664 -30.39 8.88 4.08
C ALA A 664 -29.55 7.73 3.50
N GLU A 665 -29.21 6.72 4.28
CA GLU A 665 -28.47 5.53 3.84
C GLU A 665 -29.23 4.77 2.75
N ARG A 666 -30.54 4.58 2.93
CA ARG A 666 -31.41 3.97 1.92
C ARG A 666 -31.47 4.80 0.63
N ALA A 667 -31.58 6.13 0.76
CA ALA A 667 -31.57 7.02 -0.39
C ALA A 667 -30.27 6.96 -1.16
N ALA A 668 -29.12 7.05 -0.47
CA ALA A 668 -27.81 6.96 -1.07
C ALA A 668 -27.59 5.61 -1.77
N ALA A 669 -27.97 4.50 -1.12
CA ALA A 669 -27.86 3.16 -1.71
C ALA A 669 -28.70 3.02 -2.99
N ASN A 670 -29.92 3.57 -3.01
CA ASN A 670 -30.77 3.58 -4.20
C ASN A 670 -30.18 4.46 -5.32
N ASP A 671 -29.72 5.68 -5.00
CA ASP A 671 -29.10 6.60 -5.97
C ASP A 671 -27.90 5.93 -6.64
N PHE A 672 -27.00 5.31 -5.85
CA PHE A 672 -25.82 4.61 -6.37
C PHE A 672 -26.21 3.38 -7.21
N ALA A 673 -27.26 2.65 -6.83
CA ALA A 673 -27.75 1.49 -7.59
C ALA A 673 -28.36 1.92 -8.94
N VAL A 674 -29.12 3.01 -8.99
CA VAL A 674 -29.65 3.58 -10.23
C VAL A 674 -28.51 4.01 -11.15
N GLN A 675 -27.54 4.76 -10.63
CA GLN A 675 -26.37 5.20 -11.39
C GLN A 675 -25.56 4.02 -11.96
N ALA A 676 -25.36 2.98 -11.15
CA ALA A 676 -24.65 1.78 -11.61
C ALA A 676 -25.41 1.05 -12.74
N ARG A 677 -26.75 1.00 -12.69
CA ARG A 677 -27.58 0.44 -13.77
C ARG A 677 -27.50 1.28 -15.04
N GLU A 678 -27.61 2.60 -14.94
CA GLU A 678 -27.50 3.52 -16.08
C GLU A 678 -26.14 3.35 -16.79
N LEU A 679 -25.05 3.24 -16.02
CA LEU A 679 -23.72 2.99 -16.56
C LEU A 679 -23.62 1.61 -17.23
N ALA A 680 -24.20 0.58 -16.61
CA ALA A 680 -24.25 -0.76 -17.17
C ALA A 680 -25.01 -0.81 -18.49
N ASP A 681 -26.18 -0.16 -18.55
CA ASP A 681 -27.02 -0.07 -19.75
C ASP A 681 -26.29 0.70 -20.87
N GLN A 682 -25.63 1.82 -20.55
CA GLN A 682 -24.82 2.58 -21.52
C GLN A 682 -23.67 1.75 -22.10
N MET A 683 -23.10 0.84 -21.31
CA MET A 683 -22.00 -0.02 -21.74
C MET A 683 -22.46 -1.34 -22.35
N GLY A 684 -23.76 -1.66 -22.29
CA GLY A 684 -24.32 -2.94 -22.75
C GLY A 684 -23.81 -4.15 -21.95
N VAL A 685 -23.63 -3.98 -20.63
CA VAL A 685 -23.07 -5.02 -19.74
C VAL A 685 -23.92 -5.20 -18.48
N GLY A 686 -23.69 -6.28 -17.74
CA GLY A 686 -24.31 -6.46 -16.43
C GLY A 686 -23.74 -5.51 -15.38
N VAL A 687 -24.55 -5.12 -14.37
CA VAL A 687 -24.12 -4.19 -13.30
C VAL A 687 -22.90 -4.71 -12.52
N GLY A 688 -22.69 -6.03 -12.47
CA GLY A 688 -21.52 -6.65 -11.83
C GLY A 688 -20.23 -6.58 -12.65
N ASP A 689 -20.25 -6.05 -13.88
CA ASP A 689 -19.05 -5.96 -14.73
C ASP A 689 -18.00 -5.01 -14.12
N PRO A 690 -16.73 -5.39 -14.09
CA PRO A 690 -15.65 -4.55 -13.56
C PRO A 690 -15.57 -3.16 -14.21
N ARG A 691 -16.02 -3.01 -15.47
CA ARG A 691 -16.05 -1.73 -16.19
C ARG A 691 -17.05 -0.75 -15.57
N VAL A 692 -18.19 -1.23 -15.08
CA VAL A 692 -19.18 -0.41 -14.35
C VAL A 692 -18.59 0.10 -13.06
N ARG A 693 -17.92 -0.77 -12.28
CA ARG A 693 -17.22 -0.37 -11.06
C ARG A 693 -16.11 0.67 -11.35
N ALA A 694 -15.39 0.52 -12.46
CA ALA A 694 -14.36 1.48 -12.87
C ALA A 694 -14.98 2.84 -13.26
N ALA A 695 -16.12 2.85 -13.95
CA ALA A 695 -16.84 4.07 -14.32
C ALA A 695 -17.44 4.79 -13.10
N MET A 696 -17.97 4.05 -12.12
CA MET A 696 -18.43 4.59 -10.84
C MET A 696 -17.35 5.36 -10.11
N ARG A 697 -16.06 4.95 -10.21
CA ARG A 697 -14.94 5.70 -9.64
C ARG A 697 -14.79 7.10 -10.25
N GLY A 698 -15.19 7.29 -11.51
CA GLY A 698 -15.20 8.61 -12.16
C GLY A 698 -16.15 9.61 -11.51
N HIS A 699 -17.17 9.13 -10.77
CA HIS A 699 -18.15 9.94 -10.05
C HIS A 699 -17.87 10.07 -8.54
N ALA A 700 -16.61 9.79 -8.14
CA ALA A 700 -16.19 9.78 -6.74
C ALA A 700 -16.49 11.10 -6.00
N GLY A 701 -16.51 12.24 -6.68
CA GLY A 701 -16.85 13.54 -6.08
C GLY A 701 -18.31 13.60 -5.58
N ASP A 702 -19.25 13.11 -6.37
CA ASP A 702 -20.67 13.09 -6.03
C ASP A 702 -20.93 12.07 -4.91
N HIS A 703 -20.29 10.90 -5.03
CA HIS A 703 -20.35 9.87 -3.98
C HIS A 703 -19.81 10.39 -2.65
N LEU A 704 -18.68 11.10 -2.67
CA LEU A 704 -18.08 11.68 -1.48
C LEU A 704 -19.03 12.65 -0.76
N THR A 705 -19.79 13.44 -1.51
CA THR A 705 -20.77 14.38 -0.94
C THR A 705 -21.86 13.62 -0.17
N ARG A 706 -22.44 12.58 -0.78
CA ARG A 706 -23.47 11.74 -0.13
C ARG A 706 -22.95 10.99 1.09
N LEU A 707 -21.76 10.43 0.99
CA LEU A 707 -21.12 9.72 2.10
C LEU A 707 -20.74 10.66 3.26
N ASN A 708 -20.35 11.90 2.98
CA ASN A 708 -20.11 12.89 4.02
C ASN A 708 -21.42 13.30 4.73
N GLU A 709 -22.52 13.40 4.02
CA GLU A 709 -23.85 13.59 4.63
C GLU A 709 -24.20 12.46 5.61
N LEU A 710 -24.02 11.21 5.20
CA LEU A 710 -24.24 10.04 6.07
C LEU A 710 -23.34 10.09 7.32
N ARG A 711 -22.05 10.43 7.15
CA ARG A 711 -21.11 10.57 8.26
C ARG A 711 -21.52 11.68 9.23
N GLN A 712 -22.01 12.81 8.71
CA GLN A 712 -22.48 13.93 9.54
C GLN A 712 -23.67 13.52 10.41
N ILE A 713 -24.68 12.86 9.80
CA ILE A 713 -25.85 12.39 10.53
C ILE A 713 -25.43 11.36 11.59
N LEU A 714 -24.55 10.43 11.22
CA LEU A 714 -24.03 9.41 12.15
C LEU A 714 -23.18 10.01 13.27
N GLY A 715 -22.41 11.07 12.99
CA GLY A 715 -21.69 11.85 14.00
C GLY A 715 -22.62 12.44 15.08
N ARG A 716 -23.80 12.95 14.66
CA ARG A 716 -24.84 13.41 15.61
C ARG A 716 -25.47 12.24 16.36
N ALA A 717 -25.76 11.14 15.64
CA ALA A 717 -26.37 9.95 16.25
C ALA A 717 -25.50 9.35 17.37
N LYS A 718 -24.16 9.35 17.22
CA LYS A 718 -23.21 8.85 18.23
C LYS A 718 -23.03 9.78 19.43
N GLN A 719 -23.50 11.04 19.36
CA GLN A 719 -23.20 12.06 20.38
C GLN A 719 -23.58 11.64 21.81
N PRO A 720 -24.76 11.05 22.12
CA PRO A 720 -25.11 10.65 23.49
C PRO A 720 -24.11 9.62 24.07
N ALA A 721 -23.77 8.60 23.28
CA ALA A 721 -22.85 7.53 23.70
C ALA A 721 -21.43 8.04 23.92
N VAL A 722 -20.90 8.82 22.98
CA VAL A 722 -19.56 9.43 23.09
C VAL A 722 -19.51 10.41 24.26
N ALA A 723 -20.54 11.26 24.42
CA ALA A 723 -20.59 12.21 25.54
C ALA A 723 -20.63 11.49 26.90
N ARG A 724 -21.34 10.38 27.01
CA ARG A 724 -21.38 9.53 28.21
C ARG A 724 -19.98 8.98 28.50
N TRP A 725 -19.29 8.44 27.50
CA TRP A 725 -17.92 7.97 27.65
C TRP A 725 -16.97 9.09 28.12
N VAL A 726 -17.04 10.28 27.48
CA VAL A 726 -16.20 11.44 27.85
C VAL A 726 -16.45 11.89 29.27
N ARG A 727 -17.72 11.96 29.73
CA ARG A 727 -18.06 12.32 31.10
C ARG A 727 -17.44 11.38 32.12
N VAL A 728 -17.52 10.07 31.89
CA VAL A 728 -16.89 9.08 32.77
C VAL A 728 -15.39 9.35 32.92
N GLN A 729 -14.70 9.74 31.87
CA GLN A 729 -13.27 10.04 31.94
C GLN A 729 -13.00 11.37 32.67
N ILE A 730 -13.84 12.38 32.41
CA ILE A 730 -13.75 13.68 33.13
C ILE A 730 -14.01 13.50 34.63
N ASP A 731 -15.03 12.72 34.97
CA ASP A 731 -15.37 12.42 36.39
C ASP A 731 -14.24 11.65 37.10
N ALA A 732 -13.47 10.87 36.34
CA ALA A 732 -12.24 10.21 36.80
C ALA A 732 -11.03 11.17 36.92
N GLY A 733 -11.19 12.45 36.65
CA GLY A 733 -10.13 13.47 36.77
C GLY A 733 -9.23 13.59 35.53
N GLU A 734 -9.60 12.97 34.39
CA GLU A 734 -8.81 12.99 33.19
C GLU A 734 -9.21 14.13 32.24
N LYS A 735 -8.22 14.67 31.52
CA LYS A 735 -8.46 15.53 30.38
C LYS A 735 -8.64 14.69 29.11
N VAL A 736 -9.54 15.08 28.22
CA VAL A 736 -9.91 14.32 27.04
C VAL A 736 -9.76 15.13 25.74
N LEU A 737 -9.09 14.53 24.75
CA LEU A 737 -9.13 15.01 23.36
C LEU A 737 -10.32 14.38 22.63
N ILE A 738 -11.20 15.18 22.04
CA ILE A 738 -12.31 14.74 21.20
C ILE A 738 -12.01 15.16 19.76
N ALA A 739 -11.97 14.20 18.85
CA ALA A 739 -11.75 14.46 17.42
C ALA A 739 -13.04 14.24 16.63
N ALA A 740 -13.45 15.23 15.83
CA ALA A 740 -14.60 15.14 14.94
C ALA A 740 -14.32 15.82 13.60
N HIS A 741 -15.10 15.51 12.58
CA HIS A 741 -14.90 16.04 11.23
C HIS A 741 -15.80 17.24 10.96
N HIS A 742 -17.11 17.08 11.14
CA HIS A 742 -18.09 18.10 10.81
C HIS A 742 -18.17 19.19 11.86
N ARG A 743 -18.30 20.44 11.39
CA ARG A 743 -18.29 21.62 12.25
C ARG A 743 -19.38 21.58 13.33
N GLU A 744 -20.58 21.14 12.96
CA GLU A 744 -21.71 20.99 13.86
C GLU A 744 -21.40 20.02 15.01
N VAL A 745 -20.77 18.89 14.70
CA VAL A 745 -20.39 17.87 15.68
C VAL A 745 -19.27 18.40 16.61
N VAL A 746 -18.29 19.12 16.04
CA VAL A 746 -17.24 19.80 16.83
C VAL A 746 -17.85 20.82 17.79
N ASP A 747 -18.78 21.65 17.31
CA ASP A 747 -19.43 22.70 18.11
C ASP A 747 -20.28 22.08 19.23
N ALA A 748 -20.98 20.99 18.94
CA ALA A 748 -21.81 20.27 19.92
C ALA A 748 -20.97 19.69 21.08
N TYR A 749 -19.87 18.99 20.79
CA TYR A 749 -19.00 18.49 21.86
C TYR A 749 -18.29 19.61 22.62
N ALA A 750 -17.82 20.65 21.94
CA ALA A 750 -17.22 21.78 22.62
C ALA A 750 -18.22 22.44 23.60
N GLY A 751 -19.46 22.64 23.18
CA GLY A 751 -20.53 23.18 24.04
C GLY A 751 -20.81 22.34 25.27
N LEU A 752 -20.69 21.00 25.17
CA LEU A 752 -20.90 20.08 26.30
C LEU A 752 -19.76 20.06 27.33
N PHE A 753 -18.51 20.42 26.90
CA PHE A 753 -17.31 20.16 27.70
C PHE A 753 -16.37 21.38 27.83
N GLY A 754 -16.91 22.56 28.04
CA GLY A 754 -16.14 23.76 28.44
C GLY A 754 -15.74 24.69 27.27
N GLY A 755 -16.21 24.47 26.07
CA GLY A 755 -16.10 25.42 24.97
C GLY A 755 -14.76 25.45 24.22
N LEU A 756 -13.75 24.69 24.66
CA LEU A 756 -12.45 24.70 23.99
C LEU A 756 -12.50 23.89 22.71
N LYS A 757 -12.11 24.54 21.59
CA LYS A 757 -12.09 23.87 20.29
C LYS A 757 -11.01 24.41 19.34
N ILE A 758 -10.55 23.55 18.43
CA ILE A 758 -9.67 23.90 17.31
C ILE A 758 -10.37 23.48 16.01
N GLN A 759 -10.83 24.46 15.24
CA GLN A 759 -11.54 24.16 13.97
C GLN A 759 -11.20 25.17 12.87
N GLY A 760 -11.53 24.82 11.62
CA GLY A 760 -11.38 25.72 10.49
C GLY A 760 -12.17 27.01 10.66
N GLY A 761 -11.61 28.12 10.15
CA GLY A 761 -12.22 29.45 10.26
C GLY A 761 -11.93 30.22 11.54
N GLN A 762 -11.34 29.59 12.56
CA GLN A 762 -10.81 30.35 13.72
C GLN A 762 -9.47 31.00 13.34
N SER A 763 -9.19 32.17 13.91
CA SER A 763 -7.86 32.79 13.80
C SER A 763 -6.78 31.97 14.51
N ALA A 764 -5.53 32.08 14.07
CA ALA A 764 -4.39 31.39 14.68
C ALA A 764 -4.26 31.73 16.19
N LEU A 765 -4.53 32.98 16.58
CA LEU A 765 -4.50 33.43 17.96
C LEU A 765 -5.53 32.71 18.84
N VAL A 766 -6.76 32.55 18.35
CA VAL A 766 -7.83 31.85 19.10
C VAL A 766 -7.49 30.36 19.26
N LYS A 767 -6.96 29.74 18.22
CA LYS A 767 -6.52 28.32 18.30
C LYS A 767 -5.41 28.14 19.32
N GLU A 768 -4.44 29.06 19.36
CA GLU A 768 -3.33 29.00 20.31
C GLU A 768 -3.80 29.28 21.73
N ASP A 769 -4.73 30.22 21.95
CA ASP A 769 -5.35 30.44 23.24
C ASP A 769 -6.07 29.19 23.77
N HIS A 770 -6.93 28.56 22.96
CA HIS A 770 -7.63 27.35 23.34
C HIS A 770 -6.67 26.20 23.66
N LYS A 771 -5.59 26.05 22.87
CA LYS A 771 -4.54 25.09 23.13
C LYS A 771 -3.83 25.37 24.45
N ALA A 772 -3.42 26.62 24.69
CA ALA A 772 -2.72 27.04 25.91
C ALA A 772 -3.57 26.78 27.18
N ARG A 773 -4.84 27.13 27.09
CA ARG A 773 -5.80 26.89 28.20
C ARG A 773 -5.96 25.38 28.45
N PHE A 774 -6.14 24.57 27.40
CA PHE A 774 -6.24 23.13 27.57
C PHE A 774 -4.96 22.53 28.20
N GLN A 775 -3.79 23.01 27.79
CA GLN A 775 -2.51 22.50 28.30
C GLN A 775 -2.26 22.92 29.76
N ASN A 776 -2.57 24.15 30.12
CA ASN A 776 -2.09 24.77 31.36
C ASN A 776 -3.18 24.92 32.43
N ASP A 777 -4.46 25.12 32.06
CA ASP A 777 -5.53 25.32 33.02
C ASP A 777 -5.86 24.01 33.77
N PRO A 778 -6.41 24.08 34.99
CA PRO A 778 -6.86 22.89 35.70
C PRO A 778 -7.89 22.09 34.93
N GLN A 779 -7.95 20.78 35.18
CA GLN A 779 -8.92 19.88 34.52
C GLN A 779 -10.38 20.32 34.79
N THR A 780 -10.66 20.89 35.97
CA THR A 780 -12.00 21.41 36.32
C THR A 780 -12.49 22.56 35.46
N THR A 781 -11.58 23.35 34.87
CA THR A 781 -11.90 24.49 33.98
C THR A 781 -11.67 24.19 32.49
N ALA A 782 -10.81 23.22 32.20
CA ALA A 782 -10.45 22.80 30.87
C ALA A 782 -10.46 21.26 30.73
N PRO A 783 -11.65 20.60 30.94
CA PRO A 783 -11.71 19.14 31.00
C PRO A 783 -11.52 18.47 29.66
N ALA A 784 -11.90 19.12 28.59
CA ALA A 784 -11.77 18.57 27.24
C ALA A 784 -11.45 19.65 26.20
N ILE A 785 -10.87 19.21 25.09
CA ILE A 785 -10.72 20.01 23.87
C ILE A 785 -11.26 19.24 22.67
N THR A 786 -12.12 19.91 21.88
CA THR A 786 -12.66 19.31 20.65
C THR A 786 -11.88 19.82 19.45
N VAL A 787 -11.42 18.92 18.61
CA VAL A 787 -10.53 19.24 17.49
C VAL A 787 -11.13 18.73 16.18
N SER A 788 -11.26 19.64 15.21
CA SER A 788 -11.65 19.24 13.84
C SER A 788 -10.50 18.48 13.18
N ILE A 789 -10.77 17.30 12.63
CA ILE A 789 -9.77 16.42 11.96
C ILE A 789 -9.00 17.22 10.90
N GLY A 790 -9.69 17.97 10.04
CA GLY A 790 -9.06 18.75 8.98
C GLY A 790 -8.21 19.94 9.47
N ALA A 791 -8.65 20.63 10.52
CA ALA A 791 -7.95 21.81 11.04
C ALA A 791 -6.97 21.47 12.18
N GLY A 792 -7.26 20.45 12.95
CA GLY A 792 -6.44 20.01 14.09
C GLY A 792 -5.38 18.97 13.72
N GLY A 793 -5.46 18.43 12.51
CA GLY A 793 -4.52 17.43 12.01
C GLY A 793 -3.07 17.91 11.91
N VAL A 794 -2.78 19.20 12.11
CA VAL A 794 -1.44 19.76 11.88
C VAL A 794 -0.96 20.58 13.09
N GLY A 795 0.21 20.24 13.61
CA GLY A 795 1.07 21.11 14.42
C GLY A 795 0.75 21.24 15.92
N HIS A 796 -0.47 20.98 16.38
CA HIS A 796 -0.82 21.22 17.79
C HIS A 796 -0.34 20.09 18.73
N THR A 797 0.28 20.44 19.84
CA THR A 797 0.64 19.51 20.93
C THR A 797 -0.42 19.58 22.03
N LEU A 798 -1.00 18.43 22.42
CA LEU A 798 -2.10 18.34 23.38
C LEU A 798 -1.83 17.27 24.45
N THR A 799 -0.59 17.21 24.93
CA THR A 799 -0.08 16.20 25.87
C THR A 799 -0.66 16.29 27.28
N ALA A 800 -1.44 17.33 27.60
CA ALA A 800 -2.20 17.38 28.84
C ALA A 800 -3.24 16.25 28.94
N ALA A 801 -3.74 15.75 27.78
CA ALA A 801 -4.57 14.55 27.73
C ALA A 801 -3.71 13.31 27.50
N ARG A 802 -4.05 12.20 28.18
CA ARG A 802 -3.61 10.86 27.84
C ARG A 802 -4.73 10.03 27.17
N LEU A 803 -5.95 10.54 27.24
CA LEU A 803 -7.13 9.91 26.64
C LEU A 803 -7.62 10.72 25.46
N GLY A 804 -7.91 10.04 24.35
CA GLY A 804 -8.53 10.65 23.19
C GLY A 804 -9.66 9.79 22.64
N ILE A 805 -10.61 10.43 21.96
CA ILE A 805 -11.68 9.74 21.26
C ILE A 805 -11.89 10.33 19.88
N GLN A 806 -11.90 9.47 18.87
CA GLN A 806 -12.31 9.76 17.50
C GLN A 806 -13.82 9.59 17.42
N ALA A 807 -14.58 10.67 17.52
CA ALA A 807 -16.05 10.63 17.50
C ALA A 807 -16.62 10.39 16.10
N GLU A 808 -15.96 10.87 15.07
CA GLU A 808 -16.28 10.61 13.66
C GLU A 808 -15.08 9.97 12.98
N LEU A 809 -15.28 8.88 12.24
CA LEU A 809 -14.22 8.21 11.51
C LEU A 809 -13.62 9.13 10.43
N CYS A 810 -12.34 9.03 10.20
CA CYS A 810 -11.62 9.67 9.09
C CYS A 810 -11.63 8.79 7.84
N TRP A 811 -11.19 9.33 6.70
CA TRP A 811 -11.11 8.58 5.44
C TRP A 811 -9.84 7.76 5.32
N THR A 812 -8.80 8.16 6.01
CA THR A 812 -7.47 7.58 5.86
C THR A 812 -6.82 7.22 7.20
N PRO A 813 -6.02 6.15 7.24
CA PRO A 813 -5.22 5.80 8.43
C PRO A 813 -4.27 6.93 8.83
N GLY A 814 -3.78 7.70 7.85
CA GLY A 814 -2.89 8.84 8.09
C GLY A 814 -3.53 9.93 8.94
N GLU A 815 -4.80 10.29 8.68
CA GLU A 815 -5.56 11.26 9.48
C GLU A 815 -5.76 10.74 10.91
N LEU A 816 -6.12 9.46 11.06
CA LEU A 816 -6.30 8.82 12.37
C LEU A 816 -4.98 8.83 13.17
N ARG A 817 -3.86 8.48 12.52
CA ARG A 817 -2.52 8.53 13.12
C ARG A 817 -2.17 9.97 13.52
N GLN A 818 -2.42 10.95 12.65
CA GLN A 818 -2.17 12.36 12.95
C GLN A 818 -2.92 12.84 14.20
N MET A 819 -4.18 12.47 14.35
CA MET A 819 -4.98 12.89 15.51
C MET A 819 -4.50 12.22 16.80
N SER A 820 -4.29 10.91 16.81
CA SER A 820 -3.80 10.20 18.00
C SER A 820 -2.43 10.70 18.45
N LYS A 821 -1.55 11.09 17.50
CA LYS A 821 -0.22 11.66 17.81
C LYS A 821 -0.23 13.11 18.30
N ARG A 822 -1.41 13.72 18.54
CA ARG A 822 -1.52 14.99 19.26
C ARG A 822 -1.34 14.83 20.76
N ILE A 823 -1.73 13.68 21.30
CA ILE A 823 -1.60 13.33 22.72
C ILE A 823 -0.44 12.37 22.98
N HIS A 824 -0.09 11.49 22.04
CA HIS A 824 1.06 10.61 22.11
C HIS A 824 2.29 11.22 21.42
N ARG A 825 3.06 11.98 22.18
CA ARG A 825 4.11 12.85 21.64
C ARG A 825 5.14 13.14 22.74
N ILE A 826 6.36 13.56 22.35
CA ILE A 826 7.39 14.04 23.29
C ILE A 826 6.77 15.04 24.28
N GLY A 827 6.96 14.80 25.58
CA GLY A 827 6.34 15.53 26.69
C GLY A 827 5.14 14.82 27.31
N GLN A 828 4.66 13.70 26.73
CA GLN A 828 3.71 12.81 27.40
C GLN A 828 4.48 11.87 28.32
N THR A 829 3.99 11.73 29.55
CA THR A 829 4.63 10.92 30.61
C THR A 829 3.76 9.75 31.08
N ARG A 830 2.52 9.65 30.57
CA ARG A 830 1.54 8.63 30.97
C ARG A 830 1.14 7.77 29.76
N PRO A 831 0.83 6.47 29.94
CA PRO A 831 0.30 5.62 28.88
C PRO A 831 -0.93 6.27 28.22
N VAL A 832 -0.98 6.21 26.90
CA VAL A 832 -2.00 6.88 26.09
C VAL A 832 -2.98 5.86 25.52
N THR A 833 -4.27 6.13 25.67
CA THR A 833 -5.32 5.36 25.01
C THR A 833 -6.11 6.27 24.06
N TYR A 834 -6.20 5.85 22.81
CA TYR A 834 -6.98 6.55 21.79
C TYR A 834 -8.13 5.67 21.30
N SER A 835 -9.36 6.03 21.70
CA SER A 835 -10.59 5.31 21.35
C SER A 835 -11.13 5.76 19.99
N VAL A 836 -11.67 4.84 19.23
CA VAL A 836 -12.33 5.11 17.94
C VAL A 836 -13.79 4.69 18.07
N ALA A 837 -14.71 5.64 18.01
CA ALA A 837 -16.14 5.39 18.15
C ALA A 837 -16.73 4.81 16.84
N VAL A 838 -17.08 3.52 16.87
CA VAL A 838 -17.61 2.77 15.73
C VAL A 838 -19.05 2.36 16.04
N ALA A 839 -20.01 2.89 15.29
CA ALA A 839 -21.42 2.49 15.43
C ALA A 839 -21.67 1.23 14.61
N THR A 840 -22.16 0.17 15.29
CA THR A 840 -22.43 -1.12 14.66
C THR A 840 -23.58 -1.06 13.65
N ASN A 841 -23.50 -1.90 12.63
CA ASN A 841 -24.51 -1.99 11.54
C ASN A 841 -24.73 -0.65 10.81
N THR A 842 -23.70 0.16 10.65
CA THR A 842 -23.72 1.43 9.91
C THR A 842 -22.51 1.49 8.95
N ILE A 843 -22.37 2.61 8.22
CA ILE A 843 -21.18 2.81 7.37
C ILE A 843 -19.86 2.81 8.18
N ASP A 844 -19.91 3.04 9.49
CA ASP A 844 -18.72 3.02 10.33
C ASP A 844 -18.04 1.65 10.32
N ASP A 845 -18.79 0.54 10.30
CA ASP A 845 -18.20 -0.81 10.24
C ASP A 845 -17.35 -0.99 8.98
N SER A 846 -17.91 -0.60 7.83
CA SER A 846 -17.21 -0.69 6.55
C SER A 846 -16.00 0.25 6.48
N MET A 847 -16.15 1.47 7.00
CA MET A 847 -15.05 2.44 7.06
C MET A 847 -13.94 1.98 7.99
N TRP A 848 -14.29 1.43 9.15
CA TRP A 848 -13.32 0.95 10.12
C TRP A 848 -12.52 -0.24 9.58
N SER A 849 -13.21 -1.23 8.98
CA SER A 849 -12.54 -2.35 8.30
C SER A 849 -11.57 -1.86 7.22
N MET A 850 -12.01 -0.93 6.38
CA MET A 850 -11.17 -0.37 5.33
C MET A 850 -9.95 0.41 5.87
N ILE A 851 -10.10 1.12 6.99
CA ILE A 851 -8.98 1.81 7.65
C ILE A 851 -7.96 0.80 8.17
N LEU A 852 -8.42 -0.31 8.77
CA LEU A 852 -7.54 -1.37 9.27
C LEU A 852 -6.79 -2.07 8.14
N ASP A 853 -7.48 -2.42 7.06
CA ASP A 853 -6.85 -3.05 5.88
C ASP A 853 -5.77 -2.14 5.28
N LYS A 854 -6.08 -0.86 5.11
CA LYS A 854 -5.11 0.14 4.62
C LYS A 854 -3.97 0.38 5.59
N GLN A 855 -4.20 0.29 6.90
CA GLN A 855 -3.14 0.42 7.89
C GLN A 855 -2.13 -0.73 7.76
N GLN A 856 -2.60 -1.97 7.56
CA GLN A 856 -1.73 -3.14 7.34
C GLN A 856 -0.86 -2.97 6.08
N VAL A 857 -1.47 -2.48 4.99
CA VAL A 857 -0.74 -2.18 3.74
C VAL A 857 0.30 -1.09 3.97
N LEU A 858 -0.05 0.00 4.65
CA LEU A 858 0.89 1.08 4.96
C LEU A 858 2.07 0.61 5.83
N ASP A 859 1.81 -0.23 6.81
CA ASP A 859 2.86 -0.77 7.68
C ASP A 859 3.79 -1.70 6.87
N ALA A 860 3.27 -2.54 5.99
CA ALA A 860 4.04 -3.37 5.07
C ALA A 860 4.92 -2.54 4.11
N VAL A 861 4.38 -1.46 3.54
CA VAL A 861 5.13 -0.54 2.66
C VAL A 861 6.24 0.21 3.41
N LEU A 862 6.00 0.57 4.67
CA LEU A 862 7.01 1.20 5.51
C LEU A 862 8.20 0.27 5.78
N ASP A 863 7.96 -1.04 5.77
CA ASP A 863 8.98 -2.09 5.88
C ASP A 863 9.66 -2.43 4.54
N GLY A 864 9.33 -1.75 3.45
CA GLY A 864 9.96 -1.90 2.14
C GLY A 864 9.30 -2.94 1.23
N ILE A 865 8.08 -3.37 1.53
CA ILE A 865 7.30 -4.32 0.72
C ILE A 865 6.50 -3.55 -0.34
N GLU A 866 6.60 -3.96 -1.60
CA GLU A 866 5.84 -3.35 -2.69
C GLU A 866 4.34 -3.68 -2.57
N THR A 867 3.50 -2.64 -2.63
CA THR A 867 2.04 -2.79 -2.67
C THR A 867 1.43 -1.84 -3.70
N ASP A 868 0.39 -2.31 -4.39
CA ASP A 868 -0.31 -1.56 -5.44
C ASP A 868 -1.40 -0.60 -4.91
N ASP A 869 -1.55 -0.44 -3.61
CA ASP A 869 -2.70 0.25 -3.03
C ASP A 869 -2.47 1.77 -2.88
N THR A 870 -3.42 2.55 -3.39
CA THR A 870 -3.42 4.01 -3.31
C THR A 870 -4.24 4.48 -2.10
N ASP A 871 -3.59 5.05 -1.09
CA ASP A 871 -4.25 5.68 0.06
C ASP A 871 -4.89 7.02 -0.36
N ASP A 872 -6.10 6.96 -0.93
CA ASP A 872 -6.84 8.12 -1.40
C ASP A 872 -8.26 8.15 -0.83
N THR A 873 -8.67 9.33 -0.34
CA THR A 873 -10.05 9.59 0.08
C THR A 873 -11.06 9.28 -1.03
N ALA A 874 -10.75 9.61 -2.29
CA ALA A 874 -11.60 9.30 -3.43
C ALA A 874 -11.71 7.79 -3.68
N SER A 875 -10.63 7.03 -3.53
CA SER A 875 -10.62 5.57 -3.64
C SER A 875 -11.45 4.93 -2.53
N ALA A 876 -11.30 5.41 -1.28
CA ALA A 876 -12.06 4.95 -0.14
C ALA A 876 -13.57 5.23 -0.31
N ALA A 877 -13.93 6.45 -0.73
CA ALA A 877 -15.31 6.82 -1.00
C ALA A 877 -15.94 5.98 -2.12
N ALA A 878 -15.19 5.72 -3.20
CA ALA A 878 -15.66 4.89 -4.30
C ALA A 878 -15.87 3.43 -3.88
N GLN A 879 -15.03 2.88 -3.01
CA GLN A 879 -15.19 1.53 -2.47
C GLN A 879 -16.44 1.43 -1.60
N LEU A 880 -16.65 2.38 -0.71
CA LEU A 880 -17.83 2.42 0.17
C LEU A 880 -19.13 2.64 -0.63
N ALA A 881 -19.10 3.55 -1.62
CA ALA A 881 -20.22 3.76 -2.53
C ALA A 881 -20.58 2.48 -3.28
N TRP A 882 -19.60 1.71 -3.72
CA TRP A 882 -19.84 0.42 -4.37
C TRP A 882 -20.45 -0.62 -3.42
N GLN A 883 -20.06 -0.67 -2.15
CA GLN A 883 -20.69 -1.54 -1.15
C GLN A 883 -22.16 -1.18 -0.96
N LEU A 884 -22.48 0.12 -0.83
CA LEU A 884 -23.86 0.61 -0.75
C LEU A 884 -24.65 0.35 -2.03
N THR A 885 -24.01 0.43 -3.21
CA THR A 885 -24.62 0.06 -4.50
C THR A 885 -25.15 -1.38 -4.47
N GLN A 886 -24.38 -2.34 -3.97
CA GLN A 886 -24.80 -3.74 -3.87
C GLN A 886 -26.03 -3.89 -2.97
N THR A 887 -26.06 -3.17 -1.86
CA THR A 887 -27.24 -3.14 -0.96
C THR A 887 -28.48 -2.55 -1.65
N GLY A 888 -28.29 -1.46 -2.42
CA GLY A 888 -29.37 -0.82 -3.19
C GLY A 888 -29.91 -1.73 -4.31
N LEU A 889 -29.04 -2.40 -5.05
CA LEU A 889 -29.41 -3.34 -6.11
C LEU A 889 -30.26 -4.48 -5.58
N THR A 890 -29.87 -5.10 -4.47
CA THR A 890 -30.64 -6.18 -3.82
C THR A 890 -32.06 -5.73 -3.46
N ARG A 891 -32.23 -4.49 -2.97
CA ARG A 891 -33.53 -3.93 -2.60
C ARG A 891 -34.43 -3.59 -3.81
N ILE A 892 -33.83 -3.11 -4.90
CA ILE A 892 -34.60 -2.77 -6.12
C ILE A 892 -35.08 -4.06 -6.78
N ASP A 893 -34.23 -5.09 -6.84
CA ASP A 893 -34.60 -6.37 -7.44
C ASP A 893 -35.73 -7.08 -6.67
N THR A 894 -35.77 -6.93 -5.33
CA THR A 894 -36.84 -7.45 -4.49
C THR A 894 -38.16 -6.66 -4.61
N ARG A 895 -38.15 -5.41 -5.11
CA ARG A 895 -39.38 -4.63 -5.36
C ARG A 895 -39.95 -4.82 -6.76
N THR A 896 -39.11 -5.23 -7.71
CA THR A 896 -39.50 -5.50 -9.11
C THR A 896 -39.90 -6.96 -9.34
N ALA A 897 -39.55 -7.86 -8.40
CA ALA A 897 -40.03 -9.24 -8.31
C ALA A 897 -41.31 -9.31 -7.46
#